data_496e29279444cf3bebb356b65c63e122
#
_entry.id   496e29279444cf3bebb356b65c63e122
#
_cell.length_a   1.000
_cell.length_b   1.000
_cell.length_c   1.000
_cell.angle_alpha   90.00
_cell.angle_beta   90.00
_cell.angle_gamma   90.00
#
_symmetry.space_group_name_H-M   'P 1'
#
loop_
_entity.id
_entity.type
_entity.pdbx_description
1 polymer ?
#
loop_
_entity_poly.entity_id
_entity_poly.type
_entity_poly.pdbx_seq_one_letter_code
_entity_poly.pdbx_strand_id
1 'polypeptide(L)'
;MNFIEELKKGLHTGFINFQKASLEDYQPSLLINDRQEEKRVLTTLIKELNECDAFYFSVAFITNSGIASIINVLKELEERGVKGRIIASQYQNFTQPQALRRLKALSNIELKIVTEDNFHAKSYIFRKGTRFTLIIGSSNLTQNALSYNKEWNLKVSSAEDGDLLKYTMKEFNRTFESAIPVTDQWLADYEILYREQYKASRQVVYDIQTTKAILPNKMQLEALEALEKLRSEGKDKALLISATGTGKTYFSAFDAKRVNPKRLLFVVHRENITRASLRSYKRIFGKDVTMGILSGNNKDYEARFLFSTIQTLSKDYILEQFKPDHFDYIVIDEVHRSGSSSYEKILNYFKPKFLLGMSATPERTDGYDIYKTFDYNIAYEIRLNKALEEQMLCPFHYYGVSELEINGEVIDEKTAFNHLVCDERVERIIDKAKLYGCDYGRIKGLVFCSGVKEAQQLSEQFNRRGYRTVALDGSSSENEREEAIERLEKDTPEEDYLDYIFTVDIFNEGVDIPSINQIIMLRPTQSSIVFVQQLGRGLRKSKGKEYVVVIDFIGNYANNFLVPIALYGDRSFNKDHLRKLMSNGSCSIPGVSTVNFDRITKERIYEAINKSNMATKKALVEEYKLLKFKIGRVPMMMDFIIHGSRDPFAFVEYSGSYYQFVASVEQMLGASLSTVERAHLEFYSKELGSGKRIEELMLLDVLIREGELASSHLKQLIKEAYGYNISQATLESSVRYLNGDFFKKQDQEKYGKPHSILVENESFKIAEGLKSDLKNPHFKAYLLDLIAYGIDRFNKAYTLEAYENGFVRYQKYSRKDVCRILNWESDESSTMYGYRIKYNTCPIFVTYHKQDDISESTKYEDCFINKKQFSWMTRSGVTTDSKETIAIRDHDKTGLRIALFVKKSDGEGSDFYYMGDVEPMAISQTTIKNDKGEDKPIVNILFDMAYSVPDHLYDYLTQ
;
A
#
# COMPACT_ATOMS: atom_id res chain seq x y z
N MET A 1 0.81 26.25 -24.60
CA MET A 1 -0.43 25.51 -24.96
C MET A 1 -1.60 26.46 -24.94
N ASN A 2 -2.48 26.45 -25.94
CA ASN A 2 -3.66 27.30 -25.91
C ASN A 2 -4.74 26.63 -25.05
N PHE A 3 -4.95 27.13 -23.84
CA PHE A 3 -5.92 26.62 -22.87
C PHE A 3 -7.32 26.41 -23.49
N ILE A 4 -7.79 27.38 -24.32
CA ILE A 4 -9.11 27.30 -24.95
C ILE A 4 -9.21 26.14 -25.91
N GLU A 5 -8.15 25.82 -26.67
CA GLU A 5 -8.15 24.67 -27.59
C GLU A 5 -8.19 23.34 -26.84
N GLU A 6 -7.46 23.20 -25.76
CA GLU A 6 -7.51 21.99 -24.92
C GLU A 6 -8.88 21.83 -24.21
N LEU A 7 -9.47 22.94 -23.75
CA LEU A 7 -10.81 22.93 -23.20
C LEU A 7 -11.85 22.48 -24.24
N LYS A 8 -11.77 22.97 -25.49
CA LYS A 8 -12.65 22.52 -26.60
C LYS A 8 -12.49 21.02 -26.86
N LYS A 9 -11.27 20.50 -26.87
CA LYS A 9 -11.02 19.05 -27.01
C LYS A 9 -11.63 18.27 -25.85
N GLY A 10 -11.44 18.72 -24.61
CA GLY A 10 -12.00 18.10 -23.42
C GLY A 10 -13.53 18.08 -23.43
N LEU A 11 -14.17 19.19 -23.78
CA LEU A 11 -15.63 19.27 -23.93
C LEU A 11 -16.13 18.35 -25.05
N HIS A 12 -15.40 18.27 -26.16
CA HIS A 12 -15.74 17.35 -27.25
C HIS A 12 -15.69 15.89 -26.81
N THR A 13 -14.60 15.51 -26.12
CA THR A 13 -14.42 14.15 -25.58
C THR A 13 -15.50 13.80 -24.57
N GLY A 14 -15.82 14.73 -23.64
CA GLY A 14 -16.76 14.49 -22.56
C GLY A 14 -18.25 14.48 -23.00
N PHE A 15 -18.61 15.25 -24.02
CA PHE A 15 -20.02 15.45 -24.37
C PHE A 15 -20.40 15.01 -25.81
N ILE A 16 -19.43 14.77 -26.71
CA ILE A 16 -19.73 14.47 -28.11
C ILE A 16 -19.17 13.11 -28.53
N ASN A 17 -17.85 12.91 -28.45
CA ASN A 17 -17.20 11.69 -28.92
C ASN A 17 -15.86 11.42 -28.18
N PHE A 18 -15.74 10.25 -27.55
CA PHE A 18 -14.54 9.83 -26.82
C PHE A 18 -13.32 9.50 -27.72
N GLN A 19 -13.51 9.39 -29.06
CA GLN A 19 -12.43 9.07 -30.00
C GLN A 19 -11.40 10.19 -30.17
N LYS A 20 -11.71 11.42 -29.72
CA LYS A 20 -10.74 12.52 -29.73
C LYS A 20 -9.94 12.53 -28.44
N ALA A 21 -8.64 12.35 -28.55
CA ALA A 21 -7.73 12.47 -27.42
C ALA A 21 -7.73 13.90 -26.84
N SER A 22 -7.91 14.02 -25.54
CA SER A 22 -7.84 15.28 -24.79
C SER A 22 -7.18 15.06 -23.43
N LEU A 23 -6.73 16.13 -22.79
CA LEU A 23 -6.17 16.05 -21.44
C LEU A 23 -7.29 15.83 -20.41
N GLU A 24 -7.10 14.88 -19.49
CA GLU A 24 -8.07 14.54 -18.44
C GLU A 24 -8.47 15.76 -17.57
N ASP A 25 -7.54 16.70 -17.35
CA ASP A 25 -7.78 17.90 -16.56
C ASP A 25 -8.89 18.79 -17.15
N TYR A 26 -9.12 18.71 -18.46
CA TYR A 26 -10.12 19.51 -19.17
C TYR A 26 -11.38 18.74 -19.53
N GLN A 27 -11.40 17.43 -19.30
CA GLN A 27 -12.55 16.59 -19.59
C GLN A 27 -13.62 16.74 -18.50
N PRO A 28 -14.89 17.00 -18.85
CA PRO A 28 -16.00 16.73 -17.96
C PRO A 28 -15.99 15.27 -17.51
N SER A 29 -16.04 15.03 -16.21
CA SER A 29 -15.98 13.67 -15.67
C SER A 29 -16.88 13.50 -14.45
N LEU A 30 -17.42 12.28 -14.30
CA LEU A 30 -18.15 11.88 -13.12
C LEU A 30 -17.17 11.36 -12.08
N LEU A 31 -17.08 12.04 -10.95
CA LEU A 31 -16.28 11.62 -9.81
C LEU A 31 -17.13 10.77 -8.88
N ILE A 32 -16.65 9.54 -8.64
CA ILE A 32 -17.28 8.55 -7.76
C ILE A 32 -16.23 7.95 -6.81
N ASN A 33 -16.71 7.33 -5.74
CA ASN A 33 -15.88 6.46 -4.94
C ASN A 33 -16.07 5.02 -5.44
N ASP A 34 -15.05 4.47 -6.11
CA ASP A 34 -15.05 3.10 -6.63
C ASP A 34 -13.79 2.37 -6.16
N ARG A 35 -14.00 1.29 -5.42
CA ARG A 35 -12.91 0.50 -4.85
C ARG A 35 -12.18 -0.37 -5.88
N GLN A 36 -12.90 -0.89 -6.87
CA GLN A 36 -12.31 -1.78 -7.87
C GLN A 36 -11.40 -1.00 -8.82
N GLU A 37 -11.79 0.26 -9.11
CA GLU A 37 -11.03 1.16 -9.96
C GLU A 37 -10.06 2.07 -9.17
N GLU A 38 -9.93 1.88 -7.85
CA GLU A 38 -9.11 2.71 -6.95
C GLU A 38 -9.41 4.22 -7.05
N LYS A 39 -10.68 4.58 -7.33
CA LYS A 39 -11.13 5.96 -7.49
C LYS A 39 -11.76 6.50 -6.20
N ARG A 40 -11.40 7.74 -5.82
CA ARG A 40 -12.01 8.47 -4.70
C ARG A 40 -12.19 9.95 -5.07
N VAL A 41 -13.29 10.54 -4.63
CA VAL A 41 -13.53 11.99 -4.72
C VAL A 41 -12.41 12.76 -4.02
N LEU A 42 -11.94 12.26 -2.87
CA LEU A 42 -10.85 12.84 -2.08
C LEU A 42 -9.57 13.04 -2.91
N THR A 43 -9.20 12.10 -3.77
CA THR A 43 -7.96 12.19 -4.56
C THR A 43 -8.00 13.36 -5.54
N THR A 44 -9.13 13.53 -6.23
CA THR A 44 -9.30 14.66 -7.14
C THR A 44 -9.32 15.98 -6.36
N LEU A 45 -9.96 16.02 -5.20
CA LEU A 45 -10.00 17.22 -4.34
C LEU A 45 -8.58 17.62 -3.89
N ILE A 46 -7.77 16.66 -3.44
CA ILE A 46 -6.37 16.92 -3.04
C ILE A 46 -5.53 17.38 -4.24
N LYS A 47 -5.70 16.78 -5.43
CA LYS A 47 -5.00 17.19 -6.64
C LYS A 47 -5.29 18.64 -6.99
N GLU A 48 -6.57 19.02 -7.08
CA GLU A 48 -6.97 20.40 -7.42
C GLU A 48 -6.51 21.41 -6.35
N LEU A 49 -6.54 21.05 -5.05
CA LEU A 49 -5.99 21.86 -3.97
C LEU A 49 -4.48 22.08 -4.14
N ASN A 50 -3.72 21.06 -4.43
CA ASN A 50 -2.25 21.17 -4.59
C ASN A 50 -1.85 22.14 -5.73
N GLU A 51 -2.67 22.21 -6.76
CA GLU A 51 -2.39 22.98 -7.98
C GLU A 51 -3.03 24.38 -8.01
N CYS A 52 -3.97 24.70 -7.12
CA CYS A 52 -4.74 25.93 -7.19
C CYS A 52 -4.00 27.17 -6.68
N ASP A 53 -4.43 28.35 -7.19
CA ASP A 53 -4.04 29.69 -6.74
C ASP A 53 -5.12 30.30 -5.80
N ALA A 54 -6.32 29.75 -5.80
CA ALA A 54 -7.40 30.07 -4.88
C ALA A 54 -8.45 28.95 -4.89
N PHE A 55 -9.19 28.79 -3.79
CA PHE A 55 -10.27 27.82 -3.69
C PHE A 55 -11.50 28.36 -2.97
N TYR A 56 -12.69 27.83 -3.35
CA TYR A 56 -13.97 28.25 -2.81
C TYR A 56 -14.84 27.01 -2.56
N PHE A 57 -15.18 26.74 -1.30
CA PHE A 57 -15.98 25.59 -0.91
C PHE A 57 -17.34 26.03 -0.37
N SER A 58 -18.37 25.34 -0.82
CA SER A 58 -19.74 25.50 -0.37
C SER A 58 -20.24 24.12 0.01
N VAL A 59 -20.43 23.83 1.31
CA VAL A 59 -20.76 22.48 1.80
C VAL A 59 -21.81 22.55 2.92
N ALA A 60 -22.77 21.63 2.92
CA ALA A 60 -23.81 21.62 3.94
C ALA A 60 -23.22 21.29 5.31
N PHE A 61 -22.32 20.32 5.41
CA PHE A 61 -21.67 19.98 6.69
C PHE A 61 -20.21 19.59 6.55
N ILE A 62 -19.49 19.85 7.64
CA ILE A 62 -18.07 19.59 7.79
C ILE A 62 -17.86 18.72 9.04
N THR A 63 -17.17 17.59 8.87
CA THR A 63 -16.76 16.75 9.99
C THR A 63 -15.26 16.87 10.28
N ASN A 64 -14.87 16.55 11.51
CA ASN A 64 -13.47 16.57 11.90
C ASN A 64 -12.64 15.53 11.11
N SER A 65 -13.22 14.37 10.81
CA SER A 65 -12.61 13.34 9.93
C SER A 65 -12.46 13.83 8.49
N GLY A 66 -13.42 14.63 7.97
CA GLY A 66 -13.31 15.25 6.66
C GLY A 66 -12.14 16.23 6.58
N ILE A 67 -12.00 17.10 7.58
CA ILE A 67 -10.85 18.02 7.67
C ILE A 67 -9.54 17.27 7.88
N ALA A 68 -9.50 16.24 8.71
CA ALA A 68 -8.30 15.44 8.92
C ALA A 68 -7.76 14.85 7.61
N SER A 69 -8.62 14.54 6.64
CA SER A 69 -8.18 14.00 5.35
C SER A 69 -7.45 15.00 4.45
N ILE A 70 -7.65 16.31 4.63
CA ILE A 70 -7.10 17.39 3.77
C ILE A 70 -6.27 18.42 4.53
N ILE A 71 -6.15 18.34 5.85
CA ILE A 71 -5.51 19.39 6.68
C ILE A 71 -4.05 19.64 6.30
N ASN A 72 -3.34 18.61 5.86
CA ASN A 72 -1.94 18.72 5.42
C ASN A 72 -1.83 19.65 4.20
N VAL A 73 -2.67 19.39 3.19
CA VAL A 73 -2.72 20.21 1.96
C VAL A 73 -3.18 21.64 2.28
N LEU A 74 -4.17 21.83 3.15
CA LEU A 74 -4.60 23.17 3.56
C LEU A 74 -3.48 23.93 4.27
N LYS A 75 -2.64 23.24 5.06
CA LYS A 75 -1.48 23.85 5.70
C LYS A 75 -0.39 24.25 4.70
N GLU A 76 -0.11 23.39 3.71
CA GLU A 76 0.81 23.70 2.62
C GLU A 76 0.32 24.92 1.79
N LEU A 77 -1.00 25.03 1.57
CA LEU A 77 -1.60 26.20 0.92
C LEU A 77 -1.46 27.46 1.75
N GLU A 78 -1.56 27.38 3.08
CA GLU A 78 -1.30 28.51 3.98
C GLU A 78 0.16 28.98 3.84
N GLU A 79 1.12 28.07 3.86
CA GLU A 79 2.55 28.35 3.69
C GLU A 79 2.86 28.98 2.32
N ARG A 80 2.13 28.59 1.28
CA ARG A 80 2.20 29.17 -0.07
C ARG A 80 1.42 30.48 -0.21
N GLY A 81 0.66 30.90 0.80
CA GLY A 81 -0.16 32.14 0.78
C GLY A 81 -1.42 32.05 -0.09
N VAL A 82 -1.84 30.84 -0.48
CA VAL A 82 -3.04 30.60 -1.30
C VAL A 82 -4.29 30.86 -0.48
N LYS A 83 -5.19 31.73 -0.97
CA LYS A 83 -6.41 32.13 -0.26
C LYS A 83 -7.57 31.18 -0.51
N GLY A 84 -8.29 30.83 0.57
CA GLY A 84 -9.49 30.02 0.54
C GLY A 84 -10.70 30.70 1.16
N ARG A 85 -11.89 30.45 0.60
CA ARG A 85 -13.18 30.84 1.18
C ARG A 85 -14.05 29.61 1.35
N ILE A 86 -14.56 29.41 2.56
CA ILE A 86 -15.39 28.26 2.89
C ILE A 86 -16.71 28.71 3.49
N ILE A 87 -17.82 28.21 2.92
CA ILE A 87 -19.17 28.32 3.47
C ILE A 87 -19.58 26.96 3.98
N ALA A 88 -20.06 26.92 5.24
CA ALA A 88 -20.69 25.74 5.79
C ALA A 88 -22.08 26.11 6.37
N SER A 89 -22.86 25.11 6.73
CA SER A 89 -24.20 25.32 7.33
C SER A 89 -24.23 24.84 8.77
N GLN A 90 -25.08 25.47 9.56
CA GLN A 90 -25.49 25.00 10.88
C GLN A 90 -26.64 23.98 10.80
N TYR A 91 -27.08 23.59 9.60
CA TYR A 91 -28.21 22.72 9.35
C TYR A 91 -28.17 21.45 10.23
N GLN A 92 -29.22 21.24 11.02
CA GLN A 92 -29.37 20.14 11.96
C GLN A 92 -28.15 19.89 12.88
N ASN A 93 -27.28 20.86 13.06
CA ASN A 93 -26.04 20.77 13.84
C ASN A 93 -25.13 19.57 13.45
N PHE A 94 -25.07 19.18 12.16
CA PHE A 94 -24.16 18.13 11.67
C PHE A 94 -22.73 18.63 11.45
N THR A 95 -22.53 19.93 11.31
CA THR A 95 -21.19 20.52 11.24
C THR A 95 -20.53 20.44 12.61
N GLN A 96 -19.36 19.81 12.69
CA GLN A 96 -18.66 19.61 13.97
C GLN A 96 -17.88 20.88 14.40
N PRO A 97 -18.07 21.41 15.61
CA PRO A 97 -17.38 22.61 16.08
C PRO A 97 -15.86 22.51 16.02
N GLN A 98 -15.29 21.35 16.31
CA GLN A 98 -13.86 21.12 16.27
C GLN A 98 -13.29 21.23 14.82
N ALA A 99 -14.06 20.80 13.81
CA ALA A 99 -13.69 20.94 12.41
C ALA A 99 -13.61 22.43 12.01
N LEU A 100 -14.61 23.23 12.44
CA LEU A 100 -14.61 24.69 12.22
C LEU A 100 -13.44 25.37 12.93
N ARG A 101 -13.12 24.95 14.16
CA ARG A 101 -11.98 25.47 14.93
C ARG A 101 -10.64 25.23 14.22
N ARG A 102 -10.47 24.03 13.63
CA ARG A 102 -9.27 23.68 12.85
C ARG A 102 -9.16 24.51 11.56
N LEU A 103 -10.26 24.72 10.84
CA LEU A 103 -10.27 25.58 9.65
C LEU A 103 -10.01 27.04 9.99
N LYS A 104 -10.60 27.55 11.07
CA LYS A 104 -10.39 28.94 11.55
C LYS A 104 -8.95 29.20 11.97
N ALA A 105 -8.23 28.19 12.44
CA ALA A 105 -6.81 28.32 12.83
C ALA A 105 -5.87 28.55 11.63
N LEU A 106 -6.33 28.31 10.39
CA LEU A 106 -5.56 28.58 9.17
C LEU A 106 -5.79 30.01 8.70
N SER A 107 -4.72 30.82 8.67
CA SER A 107 -4.76 32.28 8.41
C SER A 107 -5.14 32.63 6.96
N ASN A 108 -5.02 31.69 6.05
CA ASN A 108 -5.36 31.84 4.63
C ASN A 108 -6.83 31.51 4.30
N ILE A 109 -7.62 31.06 5.26
CA ILE A 109 -9.02 30.66 5.06
C ILE A 109 -9.98 31.65 5.68
N GLU A 110 -10.89 32.21 4.87
CA GLU A 110 -12.05 32.94 5.30
C GLU A 110 -13.24 32.01 5.45
N LEU A 111 -13.65 31.73 6.71
CA LEU A 111 -14.68 30.76 7.05
C LEU A 111 -15.96 31.44 7.50
N LYS A 112 -17.09 31.15 6.85
CA LYS A 112 -18.42 31.65 7.21
C LYS A 112 -19.43 30.54 7.34
N ILE A 113 -20.50 30.79 8.11
CA ILE A 113 -21.59 29.86 8.39
C ILE A 113 -22.93 30.42 7.98
N VAL A 114 -23.74 29.60 7.33
CA VAL A 114 -25.14 29.87 7.04
C VAL A 114 -25.98 29.31 8.17
N THR A 115 -26.80 30.12 8.81
CA THR A 115 -27.65 29.73 9.93
C THR A 115 -29.08 29.36 9.51
N GLU A 116 -29.45 29.65 8.26
CA GLU A 116 -30.75 29.29 7.70
C GLU A 116 -30.84 27.79 7.37
N ASP A 117 -32.00 27.16 7.64
CA ASP A 117 -32.21 25.72 7.50
C ASP A 117 -32.34 25.20 6.06
N ASN A 118 -32.21 26.06 5.04
CA ASN A 118 -32.41 25.70 3.63
C ASN A 118 -31.10 25.49 2.85
N PHE A 119 -29.95 25.70 3.47
CA PHE A 119 -28.65 25.58 2.77
C PHE A 119 -28.15 24.13 2.71
N HIS A 120 -28.15 23.56 1.51
CA HIS A 120 -27.70 22.17 1.27
C HIS A 120 -26.77 22.02 0.05
N ALA A 121 -26.14 23.11 -0.38
CA ALA A 121 -25.21 23.12 -1.53
C ALA A 121 -23.94 22.32 -1.22
N LYS A 122 -23.38 21.69 -2.25
CA LYS A 122 -22.07 21.01 -2.21
C LYS A 122 -21.35 21.32 -3.50
N SER A 123 -20.38 22.24 -3.41
CA SER A 123 -19.52 22.61 -4.52
C SER A 123 -18.11 22.93 -4.05
N TYR A 124 -17.14 22.55 -4.87
CA TYR A 124 -15.73 22.82 -4.69
C TYR A 124 -15.23 23.50 -5.97
N ILE A 125 -14.73 24.71 -5.84
CA ILE A 125 -14.27 25.52 -6.99
C ILE A 125 -12.80 25.85 -6.76
N PHE A 126 -11.99 25.65 -7.79
CA PHE A 126 -10.56 25.89 -7.79
C PHE A 126 -10.16 26.80 -8.93
N ARG A 127 -9.27 27.76 -8.68
CA ARG A 127 -8.67 28.61 -9.70
C ARG A 127 -7.21 28.25 -9.91
N LYS A 128 -6.78 28.08 -11.14
CA LYS A 128 -5.39 27.92 -11.55
C LYS A 128 -5.11 28.79 -12.76
N GLY A 129 -4.48 29.97 -12.56
CA GLY A 129 -4.34 30.98 -13.59
C GLY A 129 -5.71 31.42 -14.13
N THR A 130 -5.95 31.19 -15.42
CA THR A 130 -7.21 31.49 -16.12
C THR A 130 -8.18 30.30 -16.16
N ARG A 131 -7.78 29.13 -15.68
CA ARG A 131 -8.61 27.94 -15.56
C ARG A 131 -9.35 27.90 -14.24
N PHE A 132 -10.60 27.54 -14.29
CA PHE A 132 -11.38 27.16 -13.13
C PHE A 132 -11.83 25.71 -13.24
N THR A 133 -11.74 24.96 -12.14
CA THR A 133 -12.32 23.63 -12.02
C THR A 133 -13.50 23.68 -11.05
N LEU A 134 -14.66 23.19 -11.47
CA LEU A 134 -15.87 23.11 -10.67
C LEU A 134 -16.17 21.63 -10.41
N ILE A 135 -16.38 21.27 -9.13
CA ILE A 135 -16.88 19.98 -8.72
C ILE A 135 -18.19 20.21 -7.99
N ILE A 136 -19.31 19.77 -8.57
CA ILE A 136 -20.67 19.98 -8.04
C ILE A 136 -21.36 18.64 -7.93
N GLY A 137 -21.94 18.33 -6.76
CA GLY A 137 -22.60 17.05 -6.58
C GLY A 137 -23.16 16.80 -5.18
N SER A 138 -23.04 15.54 -4.72
CA SER A 138 -23.62 15.09 -3.46
C SER A 138 -22.65 15.10 -2.27
N SER A 139 -21.33 15.20 -2.50
CA SER A 139 -20.30 15.04 -1.45
C SER A 139 -20.20 16.24 -0.52
N ASN A 140 -20.48 16.02 0.77
CA ASN A 140 -20.09 16.94 1.84
C ASN A 140 -18.60 16.80 2.20
N LEU A 141 -18.08 17.74 2.99
CA LEU A 141 -16.70 17.68 3.50
C LEU A 141 -16.64 16.72 4.71
N THR A 142 -16.91 15.46 4.43
CA THR A 142 -16.89 14.36 5.39
C THR A 142 -16.07 13.20 4.83
N GLN A 143 -15.37 12.47 5.71
CA GLN A 143 -14.54 11.34 5.29
C GLN A 143 -15.29 10.31 4.45
N ASN A 144 -16.51 9.95 4.90
CA ASN A 144 -17.31 8.95 4.20
C ASN A 144 -17.75 9.41 2.81
N ALA A 145 -18.19 10.67 2.65
CA ALA A 145 -18.59 11.21 1.35
C ALA A 145 -17.40 11.31 0.38
N LEU A 146 -16.23 11.70 0.89
CA LEU A 146 -15.04 11.87 0.06
C LEU A 146 -14.33 10.56 -0.33
N SER A 147 -14.56 9.44 0.43
CA SER A 147 -13.73 8.24 0.26
C SER A 147 -14.49 6.92 0.18
N TYR A 148 -15.76 6.84 0.59
CA TYR A 148 -16.45 5.57 0.80
C TYR A 148 -17.85 5.49 0.24
N ASN A 149 -18.73 6.48 0.57
CA ASN A 149 -20.11 6.47 0.12
C ASN A 149 -20.19 6.52 -1.40
N LYS A 150 -21.26 5.95 -1.96
CA LYS A 150 -21.59 6.12 -3.38
C LYS A 150 -22.07 7.56 -3.59
N GLU A 151 -21.17 8.42 -4.00
CA GLU A 151 -21.41 9.83 -4.28
C GLU A 151 -21.28 10.09 -5.79
N TRP A 152 -22.04 11.05 -6.29
CA TRP A 152 -21.94 11.48 -7.69
C TRP A 152 -21.61 12.96 -7.72
N ASN A 153 -20.45 13.28 -8.29
CA ASN A 153 -20.01 14.66 -8.46
C ASN A 153 -19.55 14.87 -9.90
N LEU A 154 -20.07 15.90 -10.54
CA LEU A 154 -19.65 16.33 -11.85
C LEU A 154 -18.44 17.28 -11.72
N LYS A 155 -17.33 16.91 -12.32
CA LYS A 155 -16.16 17.79 -12.50
C LYS A 155 -16.21 18.39 -13.88
N VAL A 156 -16.09 19.70 -13.96
CA VAL A 156 -15.96 20.44 -15.24
C VAL A 156 -14.87 21.52 -15.13
N SER A 157 -14.15 21.76 -16.21
CA SER A 157 -13.24 22.89 -16.33
C SER A 157 -13.93 24.03 -17.11
N SER A 158 -13.66 25.27 -16.71
CA SER A 158 -14.21 26.47 -17.33
C SER A 158 -13.16 27.54 -17.49
N ALA A 159 -13.30 28.36 -18.52
CA ALA A 159 -12.60 29.64 -18.59
C ALA A 159 -13.29 30.69 -17.68
N GLU A 160 -12.55 31.73 -17.34
CA GLU A 160 -13.04 32.82 -16.46
C GLU A 160 -14.33 33.47 -16.98
N ASP A 161 -14.49 33.57 -18.29
CA ASP A 161 -15.66 34.18 -18.95
C ASP A 161 -16.82 33.21 -19.20
N GLY A 162 -16.71 31.93 -18.78
CA GLY A 162 -17.77 30.93 -18.98
C GLY A 162 -19.03 31.24 -18.15
N ASP A 163 -20.19 31.18 -18.76
CA ASP A 163 -21.47 31.49 -18.09
C ASP A 163 -21.72 30.61 -16.87
N LEU A 164 -21.43 29.30 -16.96
CA LEU A 164 -21.57 28.39 -15.82
C LEU A 164 -20.75 28.88 -14.61
N LEU A 165 -19.49 29.27 -14.85
CA LEU A 165 -18.62 29.78 -13.79
C LEU A 165 -19.14 31.11 -13.24
N LYS A 166 -19.52 32.05 -14.11
CA LYS A 166 -20.06 33.35 -13.68
C LYS A 166 -21.29 33.22 -12.78
N TYR A 167 -22.23 32.35 -13.17
CA TYR A 167 -23.40 32.05 -12.33
C TYR A 167 -23.04 31.37 -11.03
N THR A 168 -22.17 30.39 -11.03
CA THR A 168 -21.75 29.67 -9.83
C THR A 168 -21.02 30.61 -8.85
N MET A 169 -20.09 31.43 -9.36
CA MET A 169 -19.37 32.40 -8.52
C MET A 169 -20.27 33.52 -8.00
N LYS A 170 -21.23 33.95 -8.80
CA LYS A 170 -22.23 34.95 -8.37
C LYS A 170 -23.05 34.40 -7.19
N GLU A 171 -23.52 33.16 -7.27
CA GLU A 171 -24.29 32.53 -6.21
C GLU A 171 -23.44 32.24 -4.96
N PHE A 172 -22.22 31.80 -5.17
CA PHE A 172 -21.24 31.61 -4.06
C PHE A 172 -21.02 32.94 -3.32
N ASN A 173 -20.71 34.03 -4.04
CA ASN A 173 -20.42 35.32 -3.43
C ASN A 173 -21.67 35.89 -2.70
N ARG A 174 -22.85 35.78 -3.29
CA ARG A 174 -24.11 36.21 -2.65
C ARG A 174 -24.35 35.48 -1.32
N THR A 175 -24.17 34.16 -1.32
CA THR A 175 -24.30 33.36 -0.08
C THR A 175 -23.19 33.65 0.91
N PHE A 176 -21.96 33.87 0.43
CA PHE A 176 -20.83 34.20 1.28
C PHE A 176 -21.00 35.58 1.97
N GLU A 177 -21.55 36.58 1.27
CA GLU A 177 -21.83 37.90 1.81
C GLU A 177 -22.91 37.89 2.89
N SER A 178 -23.96 37.06 2.71
CA SER A 178 -25.06 36.95 3.69
C SER A 178 -24.69 36.05 4.88
N ALA A 179 -23.69 35.18 4.75
CA ALA A 179 -23.25 34.25 5.80
C ALA A 179 -22.47 34.98 6.91
N ILE A 180 -22.62 34.54 8.16
CA ILE A 180 -21.94 35.09 9.32
C ILE A 180 -20.51 34.59 9.49
N PRO A 181 -19.53 35.43 9.89
CA PRO A 181 -18.18 34.95 10.19
C PRO A 181 -18.15 34.04 11.40
N VAL A 182 -17.34 32.96 11.33
CA VAL A 182 -17.12 32.05 12.46
C VAL A 182 -16.16 32.71 13.45
N THR A 183 -16.69 33.36 14.50
CA THR A 183 -15.93 33.96 15.60
C THR A 183 -15.70 32.96 16.73
N ASP A 184 -14.76 33.27 17.65
CA ASP A 184 -14.53 32.42 18.83
C ASP A 184 -15.74 32.39 19.75
N GLN A 185 -16.47 33.50 19.88
CA GLN A 185 -17.70 33.57 20.66
C GLN A 185 -18.78 32.67 20.02
N TRP A 186 -19.01 32.81 18.72
CA TRP A 186 -19.98 31.99 18.01
C TRP A 186 -19.66 30.49 18.13
N LEU A 187 -18.37 30.13 18.01
CA LEU A 187 -17.91 28.72 18.19
C LEU A 187 -18.19 28.21 19.59
N ALA A 188 -17.94 29.04 20.63
CA ALA A 188 -18.21 28.63 22.01
C ALA A 188 -19.70 28.36 22.25
N ASP A 189 -20.55 29.25 21.76
CA ASP A 189 -22.03 29.14 21.87
C ASP A 189 -22.55 27.94 21.08
N TYR A 190 -22.05 27.74 19.87
CA TYR A 190 -22.41 26.60 19.02
C TYR A 190 -21.95 25.25 19.62
N GLU A 191 -20.79 25.24 20.26
CA GLU A 191 -20.28 24.03 20.91
C GLU A 191 -21.17 23.54 22.06
N ILE A 192 -21.79 24.47 22.79
CA ILE A 192 -22.77 24.15 23.84
C ILE A 192 -23.99 23.44 23.22
N LEU A 193 -24.58 24.05 22.19
CA LEU A 193 -25.75 23.52 21.48
C LEU A 193 -25.45 22.14 20.87
N TYR A 194 -24.29 22.01 20.24
CA TYR A 194 -23.84 20.74 19.64
C TYR A 194 -23.70 19.62 20.68
N ARG A 195 -23.11 19.93 21.86
CA ARG A 195 -22.94 18.98 22.96
C ARG A 195 -24.26 18.51 23.55
N GLU A 196 -25.22 19.39 23.70
CA GLU A 196 -26.55 19.06 24.21
C GLU A 196 -27.29 18.11 23.27
N GLN A 197 -27.33 18.42 21.98
CA GLN A 197 -27.97 17.57 20.98
C GLN A 197 -27.24 16.22 20.81
N TYR A 198 -25.92 16.22 20.86
CA TYR A 198 -25.11 15.00 20.76
C TYR A 198 -25.33 14.07 21.97
N LYS A 199 -25.50 14.61 23.18
CA LYS A 199 -25.88 13.84 24.37
C LYS A 199 -27.28 13.20 24.23
N ALA A 200 -28.25 13.96 23.75
CA ALA A 200 -29.63 13.50 23.55
C ALA A 200 -29.68 12.37 22.50
N SER A 201 -29.04 12.53 21.36
CA SER A 201 -28.97 11.52 20.29
C SER A 201 -28.27 10.24 20.74
N ARG A 202 -27.25 10.32 21.59
CA ARG A 202 -26.55 9.16 22.15
C ARG A 202 -27.36 8.37 23.15
N GLN A 203 -28.19 9.02 23.93
CA GLN A 203 -29.02 8.35 24.91
C GLN A 203 -30.04 7.43 24.24
N VAL A 204 -30.67 7.89 23.16
CA VAL A 204 -31.58 7.10 22.32
C VAL A 204 -30.91 5.90 21.68
N VAL A 205 -29.69 6.06 21.12
CA VAL A 205 -28.92 4.95 20.50
C VAL A 205 -28.43 3.95 21.56
N TYR A 206 -28.12 4.41 22.76
CA TYR A 206 -27.67 3.55 23.86
C TYR A 206 -28.81 2.63 24.37
N ASP A 207 -30.02 3.14 24.53
CA ASP A 207 -31.18 2.37 24.94
C ASP A 207 -31.57 1.30 23.90
N ILE A 208 -31.33 1.56 22.62
CA ILE A 208 -31.58 0.59 21.55
C ILE A 208 -30.47 -0.48 21.48
N GLN A 209 -29.21 -0.15 21.80
CA GLN A 209 -28.09 -1.10 21.73
C GLN A 209 -27.96 -2.02 22.95
N THR A 210 -28.39 -1.60 24.15
CA THR A 210 -28.31 -2.42 25.36
C THR A 210 -29.25 -3.62 25.35
N THR A 211 -30.22 -3.64 24.45
CA THR A 211 -31.21 -4.73 24.30
C THR A 211 -30.88 -5.72 23.19
N LYS A 212 -29.83 -5.49 22.36
CA LYS A 212 -29.46 -6.41 21.27
C LYS A 212 -28.49 -7.50 21.74
N ALA A 213 -28.85 -8.77 21.48
CA ALA A 213 -27.92 -9.89 21.62
C ALA A 213 -26.67 -9.66 20.79
N ILE A 214 -25.50 -9.96 21.37
CA ILE A 214 -24.22 -9.90 20.64
C ILE A 214 -24.22 -11.00 19.60
N LEU A 215 -24.17 -10.62 18.32
CA LEU A 215 -24.13 -11.53 17.17
C LEU A 215 -22.74 -11.54 16.55
N PRO A 216 -22.29 -12.69 15.99
CA PRO A 216 -21.05 -12.74 15.25
C PRO A 216 -21.12 -11.85 14.01
N ASN A 217 -20.03 -11.14 13.73
CA ASN A 217 -19.88 -10.37 12.50
C ASN A 217 -19.59 -11.30 11.29
N LYS A 218 -19.58 -10.73 10.06
CA LYS A 218 -19.37 -11.49 8.83
C LYS A 218 -18.10 -12.36 8.86
N MET A 219 -16.96 -11.79 9.27
CA MET A 219 -15.68 -12.52 9.36
C MET A 219 -15.78 -13.66 10.39
N GLN A 220 -16.39 -13.40 11.55
CA GLN A 220 -16.54 -14.43 12.56
C GLN A 220 -17.44 -15.57 12.07
N LEU A 221 -18.46 -15.28 11.26
CA LEU A 221 -19.30 -16.30 10.63
C LEU A 221 -18.49 -17.15 9.65
N GLU A 222 -17.74 -16.54 8.73
CA GLU A 222 -16.88 -17.24 7.77
C GLU A 222 -15.84 -18.10 8.48
N ALA A 223 -15.20 -17.57 9.53
CA ALA A 223 -14.21 -18.31 10.32
C ALA A 223 -14.84 -19.47 11.12
N LEU A 224 -16.07 -19.31 11.64
CA LEU A 224 -16.81 -20.37 12.32
C LEU A 224 -17.20 -21.50 11.36
N GLU A 225 -17.61 -21.19 10.13
CA GLU A 225 -17.91 -22.18 9.09
C GLU A 225 -16.63 -22.95 8.67
N ALA A 226 -15.51 -22.24 8.54
CA ALA A 226 -14.23 -22.86 8.24
C ALA A 226 -13.74 -23.81 9.36
N LEU A 227 -13.95 -23.45 10.65
CA LEU A 227 -13.67 -24.36 11.78
C LEU A 227 -14.55 -25.60 11.76
N GLU A 228 -15.83 -25.42 11.47
CA GLU A 228 -16.79 -26.53 11.39
C GLU A 228 -16.41 -27.51 10.26
N LYS A 229 -15.99 -26.98 9.12
CA LYS A 229 -15.46 -27.77 8.00
C LYS A 229 -14.23 -28.58 8.43
N LEU A 230 -13.23 -27.97 9.06
CA LEU A 230 -12.04 -28.68 9.55
C LEU A 230 -12.39 -29.80 10.52
N ARG A 231 -13.33 -29.57 11.45
CA ARG A 231 -13.82 -30.62 12.36
C ARG A 231 -14.55 -31.74 11.63
N SER A 232 -15.34 -31.45 10.61
CA SER A 232 -16.02 -32.46 9.79
C SER A 232 -15.02 -33.30 8.98
N GLU A 233 -13.86 -32.75 8.65
CA GLU A 233 -12.74 -33.46 8.03
C GLU A 233 -11.90 -34.28 9.04
N GLY A 234 -12.32 -34.33 10.31
CA GLY A 234 -11.64 -35.08 11.37
C GLY A 234 -10.39 -34.38 11.94
N LYS A 235 -10.21 -33.09 11.72
CA LYS A 235 -9.09 -32.34 12.28
C LYS A 235 -9.38 -32.00 13.75
N ASP A 236 -8.36 -32.17 14.61
CA ASP A 236 -8.41 -31.93 16.05
C ASP A 236 -7.72 -30.62 16.47
N LYS A 237 -7.14 -29.90 15.51
CA LYS A 237 -6.44 -28.62 15.76
C LYS A 237 -6.71 -27.64 14.64
N ALA A 238 -6.75 -26.35 14.98
CA ALA A 238 -6.82 -25.27 14.02
C ALA A 238 -6.15 -23.99 14.54
N LEU A 239 -5.60 -23.20 13.60
CA LEU A 239 -5.02 -21.87 13.83
C LEU A 239 -5.92 -20.81 13.22
N LEU A 240 -6.30 -19.80 14.02
CA LEU A 240 -6.94 -18.56 13.57
C LEU A 240 -5.89 -17.44 13.54
N ILE A 241 -5.69 -16.85 12.38
CA ILE A 241 -4.83 -15.67 12.20
C ILE A 241 -5.74 -14.46 12.03
N SER A 242 -5.73 -13.56 13.00
CA SER A 242 -6.64 -12.42 12.98
C SER A 242 -6.01 -11.17 13.61
N ALA A 243 -6.04 -10.05 12.88
CA ALA A 243 -5.48 -8.78 13.34
C ALA A 243 -5.96 -8.38 14.74
N THR A 244 -5.18 -7.58 15.46
CA THR A 244 -5.60 -7.07 16.78
C THR A 244 -6.87 -6.23 16.67
N GLY A 245 -7.79 -6.36 17.64
CA GLY A 245 -9.04 -5.58 17.65
C GLY A 245 -10.20 -6.16 16.85
N THR A 246 -10.02 -7.24 16.11
CA THR A 246 -11.07 -7.89 15.28
C THR A 246 -12.08 -8.75 16.07
N GLY A 247 -11.88 -8.91 17.39
CA GLY A 247 -12.78 -9.66 18.25
C GLY A 247 -12.50 -11.16 18.35
N LYS A 248 -11.22 -11.58 18.33
CA LYS A 248 -10.77 -12.99 18.49
C LYS A 248 -11.41 -13.68 19.69
N THR A 249 -11.46 -13.02 20.85
CA THR A 249 -12.04 -13.57 22.09
C THR A 249 -13.54 -13.84 21.94
N TYR A 250 -14.30 -12.94 21.30
CA TYR A 250 -15.70 -13.17 21.00
C TYR A 250 -15.89 -14.32 20.00
N PHE A 251 -15.03 -14.38 18.99
CA PHE A 251 -15.02 -15.48 18.03
C PHE A 251 -14.90 -16.84 18.73
N SER A 252 -13.90 -16.99 19.62
CA SER A 252 -13.72 -18.25 20.36
C SER A 252 -14.90 -18.56 21.30
N ALA A 253 -15.57 -17.54 21.85
CA ALA A 253 -16.78 -17.72 22.65
C ALA A 253 -17.97 -18.18 21.80
N PHE A 254 -18.15 -17.64 20.59
CA PHE A 254 -19.18 -18.11 19.67
C PHE A 254 -18.93 -19.54 19.19
N ASP A 255 -17.66 -19.89 18.91
CA ASP A 255 -17.29 -21.25 18.55
C ASP A 255 -17.55 -22.22 19.72
N ALA A 256 -17.12 -21.86 20.93
CA ALA A 256 -17.40 -22.63 22.14
C ALA A 256 -18.92 -22.80 22.37
N LYS A 257 -19.74 -21.80 22.02
CA LYS A 257 -21.20 -21.89 22.11
C LYS A 257 -21.79 -22.88 21.10
N ARG A 258 -21.25 -22.95 19.89
CA ARG A 258 -21.63 -23.92 18.85
C ARG A 258 -21.25 -25.34 19.24
N VAL A 259 -20.03 -25.54 19.69
CA VAL A 259 -19.48 -26.87 20.05
C VAL A 259 -20.04 -27.38 21.37
N ASN A 260 -20.36 -26.49 22.29
CA ASN A 260 -20.87 -26.78 23.64
C ASN A 260 -20.02 -27.81 24.42
N PRO A 261 -18.71 -27.57 24.58
CA PRO A 261 -17.83 -28.53 25.22
C PRO A 261 -18.22 -28.81 26.68
N LYS A 262 -17.93 -30.01 27.19
CA LYS A 262 -18.18 -30.36 28.59
C LYS A 262 -17.29 -29.53 29.51
N ARG A 263 -15.99 -29.38 29.18
CA ARG A 263 -15.04 -28.54 29.87
C ARG A 263 -14.15 -27.81 28.87
N LEU A 264 -13.95 -26.50 29.09
CA LEU A 264 -13.13 -25.64 28.25
C LEU A 264 -11.99 -25.03 29.09
N LEU A 265 -10.78 -24.98 28.51
CA LEU A 265 -9.63 -24.25 29.03
C LEU A 265 -9.26 -23.12 28.09
N PHE A 266 -9.23 -21.88 28.60
CA PHE A 266 -8.75 -20.71 27.88
C PHE A 266 -7.41 -20.23 28.45
N VAL A 267 -6.37 -20.22 27.64
CA VAL A 267 -4.99 -19.94 28.07
C VAL A 267 -4.48 -18.65 27.46
N VAL A 268 -3.99 -17.76 28.29
CA VAL A 268 -3.36 -16.48 27.90
C VAL A 268 -2.04 -16.26 28.65
N HIS A 269 -1.29 -15.25 28.26
CA HIS A 269 0.00 -14.95 28.90
C HIS A 269 -0.09 -13.92 30.04
N ARG A 270 -1.21 -13.17 30.21
CA ARG A 270 -1.39 -12.13 31.25
C ARG A 270 -2.74 -12.24 31.96
N GLU A 271 -2.76 -11.89 33.24
CA GLU A 271 -3.95 -11.99 34.09
C GLU A 271 -5.06 -11.02 33.68
N ASN A 272 -4.73 -9.78 33.31
CA ASN A 272 -5.71 -8.81 32.84
C ASN A 272 -6.47 -9.29 31.60
N ILE A 273 -5.79 -9.99 30.66
CA ILE A 273 -6.42 -10.61 29.49
C ILE A 273 -7.34 -11.76 29.92
N THR A 274 -6.92 -12.55 30.93
CA THR A 274 -7.76 -13.63 31.51
C THR A 274 -9.10 -13.09 31.99
N ARG A 275 -9.10 -12.01 32.77
CA ARG A 275 -10.30 -11.35 33.30
C ARG A 275 -11.18 -10.75 32.18
N ALA A 276 -10.57 -10.13 31.16
CA ALA A 276 -11.27 -9.58 30.02
C ALA A 276 -11.92 -10.68 29.16
N SER A 277 -11.24 -11.79 28.94
CA SER A 277 -11.74 -12.95 28.20
C SER A 277 -12.91 -13.60 28.92
N LEU A 278 -12.81 -13.80 30.23
CA LEU A 278 -13.91 -14.29 31.05
C LEU A 278 -15.15 -13.38 30.95
N ARG A 279 -14.97 -12.05 31.01
CA ARG A 279 -16.09 -11.10 30.83
C ARG A 279 -16.76 -11.24 29.45
N SER A 280 -15.96 -11.43 28.39
CA SER A 280 -16.47 -11.61 27.03
C SER A 280 -17.29 -12.89 26.89
N TYR A 281 -16.81 -13.99 27.49
CA TYR A 281 -17.54 -15.26 27.51
C TYR A 281 -18.84 -15.15 28.33
N LYS A 282 -18.81 -14.50 29.51
CA LYS A 282 -20.04 -14.26 30.31
C LYS A 282 -21.12 -13.48 29.55
N ARG A 283 -20.72 -12.55 28.67
CA ARG A 283 -21.66 -11.82 27.81
C ARG A 283 -22.35 -12.70 26.76
N ILE A 284 -21.72 -13.77 26.30
CA ILE A 284 -22.22 -14.69 25.27
C ILE A 284 -23.03 -15.84 25.90
N PHE A 285 -22.60 -16.35 27.03
CA PHE A 285 -23.22 -17.52 27.71
C PHE A 285 -24.18 -17.14 28.82
N GLY A 286 -24.17 -15.90 29.31
CA GLY A 286 -24.99 -15.50 30.44
C GLY A 286 -24.57 -16.21 31.73
N LYS A 287 -25.56 -16.75 32.47
CA LYS A 287 -25.36 -17.48 33.71
C LYS A 287 -25.41 -19.02 33.54
N ASP A 288 -25.53 -19.49 32.30
CA ASP A 288 -25.78 -20.92 32.01
C ASP A 288 -24.55 -21.81 32.18
N VAL A 289 -23.37 -21.21 32.30
CA VAL A 289 -22.11 -21.93 32.42
C VAL A 289 -21.30 -21.38 33.59
N THR A 290 -20.79 -22.27 34.44
CA THR A 290 -19.87 -21.89 35.52
C THR A 290 -18.49 -21.54 34.91
N MET A 291 -18.00 -20.34 35.21
CA MET A 291 -16.73 -19.84 34.69
C MET A 291 -15.85 -19.35 35.84
N GLY A 292 -14.59 -19.78 35.83
CA GLY A 292 -13.63 -19.45 36.88
C GLY A 292 -12.26 -19.06 36.37
N ILE A 293 -11.44 -18.48 37.24
CA ILE A 293 -10.06 -18.08 36.95
C ILE A 293 -9.10 -18.92 37.72
N LEU A 294 -8.01 -19.34 37.04
CA LEU A 294 -6.85 -19.97 37.66
C LEU A 294 -5.64 -19.06 37.45
N SER A 295 -5.35 -18.26 38.45
CA SER A 295 -4.18 -17.37 38.51
C SER A 295 -3.70 -17.26 39.95
N GLY A 296 -2.54 -16.61 40.20
CA GLY A 296 -1.91 -16.54 41.53
C GLY A 296 -2.77 -16.70 42.76
N ASN A 297 -3.81 -15.86 42.92
CA ASN A 297 -4.69 -15.85 44.08
C ASN A 297 -6.07 -16.55 43.84
N ASN A 298 -6.42 -16.84 42.59
CA ASN A 298 -7.70 -17.47 42.26
C ASN A 298 -7.49 -18.94 41.86
N LYS A 299 -8.23 -19.87 42.45
CA LYS A 299 -8.08 -21.32 42.27
C LYS A 299 -9.43 -22.01 41.99
N ASP A 300 -10.14 -21.60 40.95
CA ASP A 300 -11.47 -22.10 40.61
C ASP A 300 -11.41 -23.43 39.83
N TYR A 301 -10.82 -24.48 40.37
CA TYR A 301 -10.58 -25.75 39.69
C TYR A 301 -11.83 -26.47 39.15
N GLU A 302 -12.99 -26.27 39.78
CA GLU A 302 -14.23 -26.94 39.45
C GLU A 302 -15.04 -26.25 38.35
N ALA A 303 -14.60 -25.07 37.88
CA ALA A 303 -15.32 -24.33 36.86
C ALA A 303 -15.40 -25.12 35.55
N ARG A 304 -16.58 -25.14 34.91
CA ARG A 304 -16.78 -25.78 33.62
C ARG A 304 -15.89 -25.14 32.53
N PHE A 305 -15.80 -23.81 32.53
CA PHE A 305 -14.91 -23.04 31.67
C PHE A 305 -13.85 -22.34 32.54
N LEU A 306 -12.61 -22.75 32.38
CA LEU A 306 -11.48 -22.29 33.17
C LEU A 306 -10.60 -21.36 32.34
N PHE A 307 -10.32 -20.18 32.89
CA PHE A 307 -9.44 -19.19 32.27
C PHE A 307 -8.14 -19.11 33.08
N SER A 308 -7.01 -19.33 32.43
CA SER A 308 -5.72 -19.39 33.13
C SER A 308 -4.62 -18.64 32.40
N THR A 309 -3.63 -18.18 33.18
CA THR A 309 -2.36 -17.72 32.62
C THR A 309 -1.42 -18.89 32.38
N ILE A 310 -0.58 -18.75 31.31
CA ILE A 310 0.43 -19.76 30.98
C ILE A 310 1.39 -20.04 32.15
N GLN A 311 1.83 -18.98 32.86
CA GLN A 311 2.78 -19.06 33.96
C GLN A 311 2.21 -19.81 35.18
N THR A 312 0.90 -19.71 35.38
CA THR A 312 0.27 -20.46 36.46
C THR A 312 0.06 -21.92 36.06
N LEU A 313 -0.50 -22.13 34.84
CA LEU A 313 -0.87 -23.47 34.38
C LEU A 313 0.36 -24.38 34.14
N SER A 314 1.51 -23.83 33.72
CA SER A 314 2.72 -24.62 33.42
C SER A 314 3.45 -25.17 34.66
N LYS A 315 3.01 -24.85 35.89
CA LYS A 315 3.58 -25.39 37.12
C LYS A 315 3.15 -26.84 37.33
N ASP A 316 4.09 -27.73 37.64
CA ASP A 316 3.82 -29.18 37.77
C ASP A 316 2.67 -29.50 38.72
N TYR A 317 2.71 -28.92 39.94
CA TYR A 317 1.67 -29.12 40.92
C TYR A 317 0.28 -28.62 40.53
N ILE A 318 0.18 -27.75 39.52
CA ILE A 318 -1.10 -27.27 38.95
C ILE A 318 -1.55 -28.23 37.84
N LEU A 319 -0.66 -28.61 36.94
CA LEU A 319 -0.96 -29.56 35.87
C LEU A 319 -1.48 -30.88 36.42
N GLU A 320 -0.84 -31.40 37.50
CA GLU A 320 -1.21 -32.66 38.16
C GLU A 320 -2.60 -32.64 38.82
N GLN A 321 -3.21 -31.46 39.00
CA GLN A 321 -4.62 -31.39 39.47
C GLN A 321 -5.62 -31.81 38.37
N PHE A 322 -5.18 -31.88 37.14
CA PHE A 322 -6.04 -32.20 36.01
C PHE A 322 -5.57 -33.49 35.33
N LYS A 323 -6.53 -34.31 34.86
CA LYS A 323 -6.20 -35.43 33.97
C LYS A 323 -5.84 -34.88 32.58
N PRO A 324 -5.00 -35.58 31.79
CA PRO A 324 -4.68 -35.17 30.43
C PRO A 324 -5.87 -34.89 29.50
N ASP A 325 -6.99 -35.63 29.67
CA ASP A 325 -8.22 -35.52 28.93
C ASP A 325 -9.32 -34.69 29.63
N HIS A 326 -8.93 -33.93 30.66
CA HIS A 326 -9.90 -33.16 31.48
C HIS A 326 -10.67 -32.11 30.70
N PHE A 327 -10.01 -31.47 29.72
CA PHE A 327 -10.61 -30.42 28.89
C PHE A 327 -10.89 -30.97 27.49
N ASP A 328 -12.14 -30.88 27.04
CA ASP A 328 -12.52 -31.29 25.66
C ASP A 328 -12.04 -30.26 24.65
N TYR A 329 -12.02 -28.99 25.04
CA TYR A 329 -11.70 -27.86 24.17
C TYR A 329 -10.70 -26.93 24.85
N ILE A 330 -9.58 -26.72 24.17
CA ILE A 330 -8.55 -25.78 24.64
C ILE A 330 -8.42 -24.64 23.63
N VAL A 331 -8.46 -23.41 24.10
CA VAL A 331 -8.21 -22.18 23.34
C VAL A 331 -6.93 -21.53 23.85
N ILE A 332 -6.00 -21.25 22.98
CA ILE A 332 -4.75 -20.54 23.30
C ILE A 332 -4.74 -19.22 22.54
N ASP A 333 -4.76 -18.12 23.28
CA ASP A 333 -4.63 -16.78 22.69
C ASP A 333 -3.15 -16.34 22.68
N GLU A 334 -2.79 -15.53 21.70
CA GLU A 334 -1.42 -15.10 21.39
C GLU A 334 -0.44 -16.28 21.26
N VAL A 335 -0.89 -17.30 20.54
CA VAL A 335 -0.19 -18.58 20.40
C VAL A 335 1.18 -18.46 19.70
N HIS A 336 1.49 -17.35 19.07
CA HIS A 336 2.83 -17.08 18.52
C HIS A 336 3.94 -17.15 19.60
N ARG A 337 3.60 -17.13 20.89
CA ARG A 337 4.53 -17.32 22.00
C ARG A 337 4.73 -18.81 22.37
N SER A 338 4.09 -19.73 21.67
CA SER A 338 4.05 -21.18 22.03
C SER A 338 5.38 -21.92 21.94
N GLY A 339 6.41 -21.33 21.34
CA GLY A 339 7.77 -21.91 21.34
C GLY A 339 8.53 -21.81 22.68
N SER A 340 7.94 -21.24 23.73
CA SER A 340 8.54 -21.29 25.06
C SER A 340 8.26 -22.63 25.75
N SER A 341 9.18 -23.07 26.56
CA SER A 341 9.08 -24.34 27.32
C SER A 341 7.76 -24.49 28.11
N SER A 342 7.19 -23.38 28.57
CA SER A 342 5.93 -23.37 29.31
C SER A 342 4.71 -23.74 28.44
N TYR A 343 4.68 -23.28 27.19
CA TYR A 343 3.60 -23.63 26.26
C TYR A 343 3.72 -25.08 25.79
N GLU A 344 4.95 -25.51 25.42
CA GLU A 344 5.20 -26.91 25.02
C GLU A 344 4.79 -27.87 26.11
N LYS A 345 5.06 -27.54 27.36
CA LYS A 345 4.66 -28.35 28.51
C LYS A 345 3.15 -28.55 28.59
N ILE A 346 2.36 -27.50 28.40
CA ILE A 346 0.91 -27.56 28.43
C ILE A 346 0.37 -28.33 27.23
N LEU A 347 0.88 -28.06 26.01
CA LEU A 347 0.47 -28.71 24.79
C LEU A 347 0.77 -30.22 24.79
N ASN A 348 1.88 -30.61 25.41
CA ASN A 348 2.28 -32.02 25.53
C ASN A 348 1.50 -32.76 26.63
N TYR A 349 1.05 -32.03 27.70
CA TYR A 349 0.31 -32.62 28.79
C TYR A 349 -1.16 -32.92 28.43
N PHE A 350 -1.87 -31.91 27.95
CA PHE A 350 -3.32 -32.05 27.67
C PHE A 350 -3.59 -32.70 26.30
N LYS A 351 -4.66 -33.49 26.26
CA LYS A 351 -5.16 -34.19 25.04
C LYS A 351 -6.61 -33.78 24.81
N PRO A 352 -6.89 -32.56 24.36
CA PRO A 352 -8.25 -32.12 24.10
C PRO A 352 -8.81 -32.81 22.85
N LYS A 353 -10.15 -32.81 22.69
CA LYS A 353 -10.79 -33.17 21.43
C LYS A 353 -10.57 -32.14 20.33
N PHE A 354 -10.38 -30.87 20.71
CA PHE A 354 -10.07 -29.81 19.78
C PHE A 354 -9.19 -28.74 20.43
N LEU A 355 -8.15 -28.33 19.71
CA LEU A 355 -7.22 -27.26 20.09
C LEU A 355 -7.34 -26.11 19.12
N LEU A 356 -7.74 -24.93 19.60
CA LEU A 356 -7.80 -23.68 18.83
C LEU A 356 -6.66 -22.76 19.26
N GLY A 357 -5.74 -22.46 18.32
CA GLY A 357 -4.77 -21.40 18.48
C GLY A 357 -5.25 -20.09 17.83
N MET A 358 -5.01 -18.96 18.48
CA MET A 358 -5.31 -17.64 17.94
C MET A 358 -4.09 -16.74 18.00
N SER A 359 -3.80 -16.02 16.91
CA SER A 359 -2.70 -15.05 16.85
C SER A 359 -3.02 -13.93 15.87
N ALA A 360 -2.45 -12.75 16.11
CA ALA A 360 -2.46 -11.67 15.14
C ALA A 360 -1.27 -11.76 14.16
N THR A 361 -0.16 -12.26 14.63
CA THR A 361 1.13 -12.34 13.92
C THR A 361 1.77 -13.70 14.19
N PRO A 362 1.46 -14.73 13.39
CA PRO A 362 2.05 -16.06 13.57
C PRO A 362 3.53 -16.11 13.15
N GLU A 363 3.99 -15.11 12.38
CA GLU A 363 5.38 -15.02 11.92
C GLU A 363 6.30 -14.70 13.09
N ARG A 364 7.31 -15.56 13.28
CA ARG A 364 8.31 -15.43 14.36
C ARG A 364 9.71 -15.23 13.80
N THR A 365 10.47 -14.41 14.49
CA THR A 365 11.89 -14.14 14.17
C THR A 365 12.86 -15.18 14.76
N ASP A 366 12.41 -16.02 15.70
CA ASP A 366 13.22 -17.04 16.37
C ASP A 366 13.22 -18.41 15.66
N GLY A 367 12.51 -18.56 14.54
CA GLY A 367 12.48 -19.77 13.72
C GLY A 367 11.58 -20.90 14.22
N TYR A 368 10.73 -20.68 15.23
CA TYR A 368 9.75 -21.69 15.66
C TYR A 368 8.57 -21.77 14.68
N ASP A 369 8.26 -23.01 14.25
CA ASP A 369 7.17 -23.30 13.31
C ASP A 369 5.85 -23.51 14.05
N ILE A 370 5.09 -22.44 14.22
CA ILE A 370 3.77 -22.47 14.86
C ILE A 370 2.75 -23.24 14.01
N TYR A 371 2.86 -23.18 12.68
CA TYR A 371 1.92 -23.86 11.78
C TYR A 371 1.98 -25.38 11.95
N LYS A 372 3.18 -25.92 12.18
CA LYS A 372 3.39 -27.34 12.49
C LYS A 372 2.67 -27.76 13.77
N THR A 373 2.63 -26.92 14.80
CA THR A 373 1.91 -27.18 16.05
C THR A 373 0.43 -27.44 15.82
N PHE A 374 -0.15 -26.80 14.80
CA PHE A 374 -1.55 -26.95 14.38
C PHE A 374 -1.73 -27.80 13.13
N ASP A 375 -0.78 -28.64 12.79
CA ASP A 375 -0.77 -29.54 11.63
C ASP A 375 -1.13 -28.81 10.32
N TYR A 376 -0.68 -27.53 10.20
CA TYR A 376 -0.94 -26.63 9.07
C TYR A 376 -2.42 -26.32 8.81
N ASN A 377 -3.31 -26.59 9.78
CA ASN A 377 -4.75 -26.32 9.66
C ASN A 377 -5.04 -24.84 9.98
N ILE A 378 -5.01 -23.98 8.98
CA ILE A 378 -5.41 -22.57 9.12
C ILE A 378 -6.91 -22.49 8.87
N ALA A 379 -7.68 -22.20 9.92
CA ALA A 379 -9.12 -22.05 9.80
C ALA A 379 -9.49 -20.77 9.04
N TYR A 380 -8.87 -19.65 9.40
CA TYR A 380 -9.12 -18.36 8.75
C TYR A 380 -7.95 -17.42 8.96
N GLU A 381 -7.72 -16.53 7.97
CA GLU A 381 -6.69 -15.51 8.05
C GLU A 381 -7.24 -14.14 7.66
N ILE A 382 -7.23 -13.17 8.59
CA ILE A 382 -7.56 -11.77 8.31
C ILE A 382 -6.46 -10.85 8.85
N ARG A 383 -5.83 -10.14 7.93
CA ARG A 383 -4.76 -9.16 8.22
C ARG A 383 -5.33 -7.76 8.37
N LEU A 384 -4.49 -6.81 8.81
CA LEU A 384 -4.87 -5.42 9.08
C LEU A 384 -5.68 -4.78 7.94
N ASN A 385 -5.17 -4.86 6.72
CA ASN A 385 -5.81 -4.20 5.57
C ASN A 385 -7.20 -4.76 5.29
N LYS A 386 -7.37 -6.09 5.34
CA LYS A 386 -8.68 -6.73 5.17
C LYS A 386 -9.63 -6.38 6.32
N ALA A 387 -9.12 -6.31 7.55
CA ALA A 387 -9.92 -5.90 8.70
C ALA A 387 -10.37 -4.43 8.65
N LEU A 388 -9.56 -3.55 8.08
CA LEU A 388 -9.94 -2.16 7.79
C LEU A 388 -10.97 -2.08 6.67
N GLU A 389 -10.79 -2.86 5.61
CA GLU A 389 -11.73 -2.95 4.49
C GLU A 389 -13.13 -3.39 4.93
N GLU A 390 -13.20 -4.42 5.78
CA GLU A 390 -14.46 -4.93 6.36
C GLU A 390 -14.97 -4.06 7.54
N GLN A 391 -14.37 -2.89 7.74
CA GLN A 391 -14.73 -1.94 8.82
C GLN A 391 -14.76 -2.58 10.22
N MET A 392 -13.92 -3.55 10.47
CA MET A 392 -13.81 -4.18 11.79
C MET A 392 -13.03 -3.33 12.78
N LEU A 393 -12.15 -2.49 12.27
CA LEU A 393 -11.26 -1.62 13.02
C LEU A 393 -11.69 -0.16 12.90
N CYS A 394 -11.23 0.66 13.83
CA CYS A 394 -11.33 2.10 13.76
C CYS A 394 -10.42 2.61 12.63
N PRO A 395 -10.90 3.46 11.73
CA PRO A 395 -10.04 4.06 10.70
C PRO A 395 -8.98 4.97 11.31
N PHE A 396 -7.95 5.28 10.53
CA PHE A 396 -6.88 6.17 10.95
C PHE A 396 -6.54 7.22 9.90
N HIS A 397 -6.01 8.34 10.36
CA HIS A 397 -5.34 9.35 9.55
C HIS A 397 -3.86 9.33 9.89
N TYR A 398 -3.04 8.87 8.95
CA TYR A 398 -1.59 8.81 9.09
C TYR A 398 -0.94 10.03 8.45
N TYR A 399 -0.03 10.65 9.19
CA TYR A 399 0.77 11.78 8.76
C TYR A 399 2.25 11.46 8.95
N GLY A 400 2.95 11.16 7.85
CA GLY A 400 4.39 11.09 7.82
C GLY A 400 4.96 12.50 7.69
N VAL A 401 5.66 12.95 8.72
CA VAL A 401 6.21 14.31 8.80
C VAL A 401 7.73 14.26 8.90
N SER A 402 8.39 15.21 8.26
CA SER A 402 9.84 15.31 8.30
C SER A 402 10.33 15.60 9.71
N GLU A 403 11.34 14.84 10.16
CA GLU A 403 12.06 15.12 11.39
C GLU A 403 12.88 16.42 11.28
N LEU A 404 13.20 17.02 12.41
CA LEU A 404 13.94 18.29 12.50
C LEU A 404 15.35 18.17 11.91
N GLU A 405 15.82 19.24 11.27
CA GLU A 405 17.24 19.44 10.93
C GLU A 405 17.91 20.29 12.01
N ILE A 406 18.98 19.77 12.60
CA ILE A 406 19.78 20.46 13.62
C ILE A 406 21.17 20.70 13.06
N ASN A 407 21.58 21.96 12.95
CA ASN A 407 22.85 22.37 12.36
C ASN A 407 23.09 21.84 10.92
N GLY A 408 22.03 21.70 10.14
CA GLY A 408 22.10 21.19 8.76
C GLY A 408 22.16 19.66 8.66
N GLU A 409 22.03 18.93 9.78
CA GLU A 409 21.96 17.47 9.80
C GLU A 409 20.57 17.02 10.22
N VAL A 410 20.00 16.09 9.46
CA VAL A 410 18.72 15.47 9.78
C VAL A 410 18.93 14.36 10.81
N ILE A 411 18.01 14.23 11.74
CA ILE A 411 18.02 13.12 12.71
C ILE A 411 18.05 11.78 12.00
N ASP A 412 19.02 10.93 12.41
CA ASP A 412 19.25 9.57 11.91
C ASP A 412 19.49 8.58 13.06
N GLU A 413 19.90 7.34 12.74
CA GLU A 413 20.19 6.29 13.74
C GLU A 413 21.40 6.62 14.62
N LYS A 414 22.25 7.58 14.25
CA LYS A 414 23.48 7.96 14.94
C LYS A 414 23.36 9.28 15.70
N THR A 415 22.21 9.93 15.60
CA THR A 415 21.99 11.25 16.19
C THR A 415 22.22 11.23 17.71
N ALA A 416 23.00 12.20 18.19
CA ALA A 416 23.33 12.33 19.60
C ALA A 416 22.06 12.58 20.45
N PHE A 417 22.02 11.98 21.64
CA PHE A 417 20.87 12.02 22.56
C PHE A 417 20.37 13.45 22.86
N ASN A 418 21.27 14.44 23.03
CA ASN A 418 20.87 15.83 23.33
C ASN A 418 19.97 16.43 22.23
N HIS A 419 20.16 16.00 20.97
CA HIS A 419 19.34 16.47 19.84
C HIS A 419 17.96 15.81 19.85
N LEU A 420 17.82 14.62 20.40
CA LEU A 420 16.52 13.92 20.51
C LEU A 420 15.58 14.54 21.55
N VAL A 421 16.12 15.37 22.46
CA VAL A 421 15.34 15.98 23.56
C VAL A 421 15.50 17.51 23.63
N CYS A 422 16.00 18.16 22.57
CA CYS A 422 16.11 19.61 22.49
C CYS A 422 14.75 20.30 22.46
N ASP A 423 14.69 21.55 22.92
CA ASP A 423 13.45 22.31 23.03
C ASP A 423 12.77 22.49 21.65
N GLU A 424 13.54 22.72 20.59
CA GLU A 424 13.03 22.91 19.23
C GLU A 424 12.28 21.63 18.74
N ARG A 425 12.82 20.44 19.04
CA ARG A 425 12.15 19.19 18.67
C ARG A 425 10.89 18.96 19.50
N VAL A 426 10.93 19.27 20.78
CA VAL A 426 9.75 19.16 21.67
C VAL A 426 8.63 20.07 21.20
N GLU A 427 8.92 21.34 20.87
CA GLU A 427 7.93 22.28 20.33
C GLU A 427 7.35 21.77 19.00
N ARG A 428 8.21 21.28 18.09
CA ARG A 428 7.76 20.71 16.81
C ARG A 428 6.82 19.52 17.00
N ILE A 429 7.12 18.61 17.95
CA ILE A 429 6.24 17.46 18.24
C ILE A 429 4.89 17.97 18.76
N ILE A 430 4.89 18.93 19.68
CA ILE A 430 3.68 19.53 20.25
C ILE A 430 2.87 20.24 19.17
N ASP A 431 3.50 21.03 18.31
CA ASP A 431 2.83 21.76 17.23
C ASP A 431 2.19 20.80 16.23
N LYS A 432 2.89 19.73 15.84
CA LYS A 432 2.30 18.71 14.96
C LYS A 432 1.17 17.95 15.66
N ALA A 433 1.31 17.61 16.95
CA ALA A 433 0.26 17.00 17.74
C ALA A 433 -1.01 17.88 17.83
N LYS A 434 -0.86 19.19 17.99
CA LYS A 434 -1.97 20.17 17.98
C LYS A 434 -2.58 20.34 16.58
N LEU A 435 -1.74 20.46 15.53
CA LEU A 435 -2.18 20.64 14.14
C LEU A 435 -3.06 19.49 13.68
N TYR A 436 -2.57 18.26 13.86
CA TYR A 436 -3.31 17.07 13.45
C TYR A 436 -4.40 16.67 14.45
N GLY A 437 -4.29 17.12 15.71
CA GLY A 437 -5.29 16.97 16.75
C GLY A 437 -5.62 15.52 17.08
N CYS A 438 -6.82 15.28 17.54
CA CYS A 438 -7.38 13.96 17.79
C CYS A 438 -8.83 13.93 17.31
N ASP A 439 -9.49 12.79 17.46
CA ASP A 439 -10.93 12.66 17.34
C ASP A 439 -11.63 13.46 18.46
N TYR A 440 -12.88 13.25 18.68
CA TYR A 440 -13.67 13.97 19.68
C TYR A 440 -13.12 13.83 21.12
N GLY A 441 -13.16 14.93 21.87
CA GLY A 441 -12.80 14.99 23.30
C GLY A 441 -11.37 15.44 23.55
N ARG A 442 -10.76 14.94 24.62
CA ARG A 442 -9.37 15.21 24.99
C ARG A 442 -8.41 14.21 24.33
N ILE A 443 -7.15 14.59 24.25
CA ILE A 443 -6.09 13.69 23.79
C ILE A 443 -5.95 12.50 24.76
N LYS A 444 -5.88 11.31 24.20
CA LYS A 444 -5.50 10.07 24.86
C LYS A 444 -4.42 9.43 23.99
N GLY A 445 -3.16 9.81 24.25
CA GLY A 445 -2.06 9.60 23.33
C GLY A 445 -1.05 8.53 23.81
N LEU A 446 -0.47 7.81 22.84
CA LEU A 446 0.74 7.03 23.01
C LEU A 446 1.88 7.63 22.22
N VAL A 447 3.08 7.74 22.85
CA VAL A 447 4.29 8.21 22.20
C VAL A 447 5.34 7.09 22.24
N PHE A 448 5.72 6.58 21.08
CA PHE A 448 6.74 5.54 20.94
C PHE A 448 8.11 6.17 20.70
N CYS A 449 9.02 5.98 21.65
CA CYS A 449 10.38 6.53 21.66
C CYS A 449 11.42 5.48 21.27
N SER A 450 12.60 5.93 20.85
CA SER A 450 13.73 5.07 20.48
C SER A 450 14.45 4.49 21.70
N GLY A 451 14.40 5.17 22.85
CA GLY A 451 15.09 4.76 24.07
C GLY A 451 14.43 5.24 25.37
N VAL A 452 14.75 4.56 26.48
CA VAL A 452 14.16 4.84 27.80
C VAL A 452 14.45 6.26 28.26
N LYS A 453 15.69 6.73 28.12
CA LYS A 453 16.09 8.10 28.52
C LYS A 453 15.34 9.16 27.71
N GLU A 454 15.15 8.93 26.40
CA GLU A 454 14.36 9.83 25.54
C GLU A 454 12.92 9.90 26.04
N ALA A 455 12.28 8.75 26.32
CA ALA A 455 10.91 8.70 26.81
C ALA A 455 10.74 9.47 28.13
N GLN A 456 11.65 9.28 29.08
CA GLN A 456 11.64 9.95 30.38
C GLN A 456 11.78 11.49 30.21
N GLN A 457 12.79 11.95 29.48
CA GLN A 457 13.03 13.39 29.32
C GLN A 457 11.96 14.10 28.50
N LEU A 458 11.47 13.46 27.42
CA LEU A 458 10.36 14.03 26.66
C LEU A 458 9.09 14.13 27.52
N SER A 459 8.78 13.13 28.34
CA SER A 459 7.66 13.19 29.29
C SER A 459 7.84 14.36 30.28
N GLU A 460 9.01 14.58 30.85
CA GLU A 460 9.29 15.72 31.72
C GLU A 460 9.12 17.07 31.00
N GLN A 461 9.63 17.17 29.76
CA GLN A 461 9.50 18.38 28.95
C GLN A 461 8.04 18.71 28.61
N PHE A 462 7.22 17.68 28.32
CA PHE A 462 5.78 17.85 28.09
C PHE A 462 5.07 18.30 29.37
N ASN A 463 5.41 17.70 30.53
CA ASN A 463 4.85 18.10 31.83
C ASN A 463 5.16 19.57 32.17
N ARG A 464 6.39 20.05 31.86
CA ARG A 464 6.77 21.47 32.04
C ARG A 464 5.94 22.43 31.18
N ARG A 465 5.39 21.93 30.05
CA ARG A 465 4.55 22.68 29.10
C ARG A 465 3.03 22.49 29.36
N GLY A 466 2.69 21.92 30.52
CA GLY A 466 1.31 21.81 31.00
C GLY A 466 0.55 20.57 30.54
N TYR A 467 1.20 19.61 29.87
CA TYR A 467 0.63 18.29 29.62
C TYR A 467 0.77 17.41 30.85
N ARG A 468 -0.06 16.38 30.96
CA ARG A 468 0.00 15.37 32.01
C ARG A 468 0.49 14.05 31.42
N THR A 469 1.72 13.68 31.70
CA THR A 469 2.36 12.56 31.03
C THR A 469 3.15 11.67 32.00
N VAL A 470 3.38 10.44 31.60
CA VAL A 470 4.24 9.47 32.29
C VAL A 470 5.07 8.70 31.26
N ALA A 471 6.31 8.36 31.62
CA ALA A 471 7.15 7.45 30.86
C ALA A 471 7.15 6.06 31.47
N LEU A 472 6.93 5.04 30.64
CA LEU A 472 6.92 3.63 31.03
C LEU A 472 7.87 2.82 30.16
N ASP A 473 8.61 1.90 30.79
CA ASP A 473 9.58 1.03 30.11
C ASP A 473 9.52 -0.41 30.61
N GLY A 474 10.50 -1.24 30.22
CA GLY A 474 10.57 -2.65 30.60
C GLY A 474 10.70 -2.90 32.11
N SER A 475 11.22 -1.94 32.86
CA SER A 475 11.39 -2.03 34.34
C SER A 475 10.12 -1.63 35.10
N SER A 476 9.16 -0.94 34.47
CA SER A 476 7.91 -0.53 35.12
C SER A 476 7.09 -1.75 35.52
N SER A 477 6.57 -1.75 36.75
CA SER A 477 5.73 -2.83 37.26
C SER A 477 4.38 -2.93 36.54
N GLU A 478 3.71 -4.06 36.66
CA GLU A 478 2.38 -4.26 36.05
C GLU A 478 1.33 -3.31 36.65
N ASN A 479 1.41 -3.04 37.96
CA ASN A 479 0.51 -2.09 38.63
C ASN A 479 0.72 -0.65 38.12
N GLU A 480 1.96 -0.19 37.96
CA GLU A 480 2.23 1.14 37.40
C GLU A 480 1.67 1.29 35.97
N ARG A 481 1.77 0.22 35.16
CA ARG A 481 1.20 0.21 33.78
C ARG A 481 -0.32 0.26 33.80
N GLU A 482 -0.97 -0.50 34.68
CA GLU A 482 -2.43 -0.52 34.83
C GLU A 482 -2.96 0.83 35.32
N GLU A 483 -2.32 1.42 36.35
CA GLU A 483 -2.65 2.75 36.84
C GLU A 483 -2.53 3.83 35.76
N ALA A 484 -1.43 3.83 35.00
CA ALA A 484 -1.25 4.77 33.89
C ALA A 484 -2.33 4.63 32.80
N ILE A 485 -2.74 3.40 32.50
CA ILE A 485 -3.82 3.13 31.54
C ILE A 485 -5.16 3.64 32.07
N GLU A 486 -5.49 3.35 33.32
CA GLU A 486 -6.72 3.85 33.95
C GLU A 486 -6.78 5.37 33.94
N ARG A 487 -5.68 6.05 34.28
CA ARG A 487 -5.56 7.51 34.22
C ARG A 487 -5.69 8.04 32.78
N LEU A 488 -5.12 7.38 31.78
CA LEU A 488 -5.28 7.76 30.37
C LEU A 488 -6.74 7.63 29.88
N GLU A 489 -7.49 6.64 30.36
CA GLU A 489 -8.85 6.37 29.94
C GLU A 489 -9.91 7.28 30.58
N LYS A 490 -9.62 7.97 31.71
CA LYS A 490 -10.55 8.91 32.34
C LYS A 490 -10.98 10.02 31.40
N ASP A 491 -12.27 10.42 31.46
CA ASP A 491 -12.86 11.44 30.57
C ASP A 491 -13.06 12.80 31.28
N THR A 492 -13.09 12.84 32.59
CA THR A 492 -13.44 14.04 33.37
C THR A 492 -12.20 14.85 33.74
N PRO A 493 -12.20 16.20 33.49
CA PRO A 493 -11.07 17.08 33.79
C PRO A 493 -10.77 17.22 35.30
N GLU A 494 -11.74 16.87 36.14
CA GLU A 494 -11.66 16.98 37.61
C GLU A 494 -10.85 15.86 38.26
N GLU A 495 -10.58 14.79 37.51
CA GLU A 495 -9.83 13.62 37.97
C GLU A 495 -8.35 13.70 37.56
N ASP A 496 -7.51 12.95 38.26
CA ASP A 496 -6.12 12.73 37.86
C ASP A 496 -6.06 11.90 36.58
N TYR A 497 -5.87 12.57 35.42
CA TYR A 497 -5.81 11.98 34.09
C TYR A 497 -4.43 12.16 33.45
N LEU A 498 -4.15 11.38 32.41
CA LEU A 498 -2.98 11.54 31.53
C LEU A 498 -3.40 11.92 30.12
N ASP A 499 -2.63 12.82 29.48
CA ASP A 499 -2.74 13.13 28.06
C ASP A 499 -1.92 12.15 27.22
N TYR A 500 -0.71 11.82 27.68
CA TYR A 500 0.18 10.88 26.97
C TYR A 500 0.88 9.91 27.89
N ILE A 501 1.10 8.70 27.36
CA ILE A 501 2.08 7.74 27.89
C ILE A 501 3.23 7.65 26.89
N PHE A 502 4.45 7.98 27.34
CA PHE A 502 5.68 7.77 26.60
C PHE A 502 6.19 6.36 26.86
N THR A 503 6.59 5.64 25.81
CA THR A 503 6.92 4.22 25.96
C THR A 503 8.01 3.75 25.02
N VAL A 504 8.72 2.70 25.47
CA VAL A 504 9.70 1.96 24.68
C VAL A 504 9.36 0.48 24.75
N ASP A 505 8.97 -0.11 23.64
CA ASP A 505 8.71 -1.55 23.40
C ASP A 505 7.62 -2.25 24.25
N ILE A 506 7.26 -1.75 25.43
CA ILE A 506 6.34 -2.46 26.35
C ILE A 506 4.89 -2.51 25.88
N PHE A 507 4.47 -1.56 25.05
CA PHE A 507 3.13 -1.50 24.47
C PHE A 507 3.05 -2.05 23.03
N ASN A 508 4.10 -2.68 22.53
CA ASN A 508 4.06 -3.37 21.25
C ASN A 508 3.09 -4.55 21.28
N GLU A 509 2.95 -5.24 22.44
CA GLU A 509 2.09 -6.41 22.61
C GLU A 509 1.37 -6.41 23.96
N GLY A 510 0.19 -7.05 24.01
CA GLY A 510 -0.48 -7.44 25.25
C GLY A 510 -1.18 -6.35 26.06
N VAL A 511 -1.30 -5.11 25.55
CA VAL A 511 -2.04 -4.03 26.21
C VAL A 511 -3.24 -3.65 25.37
N ASP A 512 -4.39 -3.46 26.03
CA ASP A 512 -5.66 -3.09 25.41
C ASP A 512 -6.11 -1.73 25.90
N ILE A 513 -5.97 -0.69 25.06
CA ILE A 513 -6.43 0.66 25.36
C ILE A 513 -7.30 1.15 24.18
N PRO A 514 -8.58 0.75 24.11
CA PRO A 514 -9.45 1.12 22.99
C PRO A 514 -9.68 2.62 22.82
N SER A 515 -9.53 3.39 23.89
CA SER A 515 -9.77 4.83 23.93
C SER A 515 -8.67 5.70 23.28
N ILE A 516 -7.52 5.12 22.92
CA ILE A 516 -6.43 5.86 22.24
C ILE A 516 -6.94 6.53 20.97
N ASN A 517 -6.73 7.84 20.85
CA ASN A 517 -7.14 8.65 19.71
C ASN A 517 -5.97 9.36 19.00
N GLN A 518 -4.75 9.33 19.58
CA GLN A 518 -3.55 9.84 18.94
C GLN A 518 -2.34 8.93 19.23
N ILE A 519 -1.54 8.67 18.19
CA ILE A 519 -0.28 7.92 18.29
C ILE A 519 0.82 8.78 17.69
N ILE A 520 1.94 8.94 18.41
CA ILE A 520 3.14 9.64 17.93
C ILE A 520 4.29 8.63 17.87
N MET A 521 4.93 8.53 16.72
CA MET A 521 6.09 7.66 16.50
C MET A 521 7.33 8.52 16.32
N LEU A 522 8.28 8.40 17.28
CA LEU A 522 9.55 9.14 17.32
C LEU A 522 10.76 8.22 17.09
N ARG A 523 10.53 7.01 16.63
CA ARG A 523 11.58 6.02 16.41
C ARG A 523 11.57 5.51 14.97
N PRO A 524 12.75 5.13 14.42
CA PRO A 524 12.80 4.52 13.08
C PRO A 524 12.02 3.19 13.07
N THR A 525 11.30 2.94 11.98
CA THR A 525 10.64 1.66 11.75
C THR A 525 11.68 0.58 11.46
N GLN A 526 11.90 -0.33 12.41
CA GLN A 526 12.85 -1.44 12.26
C GLN A 526 12.19 -2.70 11.67
N SER A 527 10.87 -2.81 11.78
CA SER A 527 10.09 -3.94 11.31
C SER A 527 8.67 -3.50 10.98
N SER A 528 8.17 -3.89 9.82
CA SER A 528 6.78 -3.66 9.43
C SER A 528 5.79 -4.34 10.39
N ILE A 529 6.16 -5.48 11.00
CA ILE A 529 5.35 -6.20 11.98
C ILE A 529 5.17 -5.34 13.24
N VAL A 530 6.28 -4.82 13.79
CA VAL A 530 6.26 -3.97 15.00
C VAL A 530 5.47 -2.69 14.75
N PHE A 531 5.65 -2.06 13.58
CA PHE A 531 4.89 -0.88 13.17
C PHE A 531 3.38 -1.16 13.16
N VAL A 532 2.96 -2.25 12.52
CA VAL A 532 1.55 -2.66 12.48
C VAL A 532 1.00 -2.99 13.87
N GLN A 533 1.81 -3.58 14.76
CA GLN A 533 1.41 -3.85 16.15
C GLN A 533 1.19 -2.56 16.94
N GLN A 534 2.07 -1.57 16.79
CA GLN A 534 1.94 -0.26 17.43
C GLN A 534 0.72 0.51 16.90
N LEU A 535 0.56 0.57 15.59
CA LEU A 535 -0.61 1.14 14.94
C LEU A 535 -1.91 0.46 15.43
N GLY A 536 -1.90 -0.87 15.51
CA GLY A 536 -3.03 -1.69 15.93
C GLY A 536 -3.56 -1.38 17.34
N ARG A 537 -2.74 -0.76 18.22
CA ARG A 537 -3.19 -0.35 19.57
C ARG A 537 -4.28 0.72 19.51
N GLY A 538 -4.16 1.66 18.58
CA GLY A 538 -5.17 2.69 18.38
C GLY A 538 -6.35 2.27 17.52
N LEU A 539 -6.27 1.16 16.78
CA LEU A 539 -7.31 0.81 15.80
C LEU A 539 -8.52 0.07 16.39
N ARG A 540 -8.56 -0.14 17.68
CA ARG A 540 -9.76 -0.73 18.31
C ARG A 540 -10.91 0.26 18.33
N LYS A 541 -12.11 -0.23 18.02
CA LYS A 541 -13.33 0.56 18.15
C LYS A 541 -13.64 0.82 19.62
N SER A 542 -13.94 2.07 19.94
CA SER A 542 -14.39 2.49 21.26
C SER A 542 -15.60 3.40 21.13
N LYS A 543 -16.38 3.49 22.18
CA LYS A 543 -17.58 4.37 22.20
C LYS A 543 -17.16 5.81 21.98
N GLY A 544 -17.68 6.43 20.92
CA GLY A 544 -17.43 7.83 20.62
C GLY A 544 -16.16 8.11 19.83
N LYS A 545 -15.38 7.09 19.50
CA LYS A 545 -14.18 7.21 18.68
C LYS A 545 -14.50 6.90 17.22
N GLU A 546 -14.30 7.89 16.34
CA GLU A 546 -14.53 7.77 14.91
C GLU A 546 -13.25 7.39 14.15
N TYR A 547 -12.09 7.90 14.61
CA TYR A 547 -10.78 7.61 13.98
C TYR A 547 -9.61 7.79 14.97
N VAL A 548 -8.43 7.41 14.51
CA VAL A 548 -7.15 7.62 15.23
C VAL A 548 -6.25 8.50 14.37
N VAL A 549 -5.58 9.45 15.00
CA VAL A 549 -4.49 10.22 14.37
C VAL A 549 -3.17 9.55 14.66
N VAL A 550 -2.38 9.31 13.62
CA VAL A 550 -1.02 8.75 13.70
C VAL A 550 -0.05 9.76 13.11
N ILE A 551 0.91 10.20 13.90
CA ILE A 551 1.94 11.15 13.50
C ILE A 551 3.28 10.41 13.57
N ASP A 552 3.94 10.26 12.45
CA ASP A 552 5.22 9.54 12.34
C ASP A 552 6.32 10.50 11.90
N PHE A 553 7.32 10.71 12.79
CA PHE A 553 8.45 11.59 12.53
C PHE A 553 9.54 10.82 11.79
N ILE A 554 9.69 11.11 10.49
CA ILE A 554 10.56 10.39 9.58
C ILE A 554 11.87 11.18 9.38
N GLY A 555 12.93 10.67 10.00
CA GLY A 555 14.30 11.13 9.83
C GLY A 555 14.97 10.57 8.57
N ASN A 556 16.30 10.66 8.54
CA ASN A 556 17.10 10.07 7.45
C ASN A 556 17.48 8.61 7.75
N TYR A 557 16.48 7.75 7.88
CA TYR A 557 16.67 6.35 8.23
C TYR A 557 16.77 5.45 6.99
N ALA A 558 17.72 4.52 6.99
CA ALA A 558 17.91 3.57 5.90
C ALA A 558 16.69 2.68 5.65
N ASN A 559 15.90 2.42 6.69
CA ASN A 559 14.74 1.53 6.67
C ASN A 559 13.39 2.24 6.38
N ASN A 560 13.40 3.51 5.95
CA ASN A 560 12.17 4.24 5.66
C ASN A 560 11.26 3.54 4.61
N PHE A 561 11.82 2.68 3.77
CA PHE A 561 11.06 1.85 2.83
C PHE A 561 10.11 0.85 3.51
N LEU A 562 10.31 0.54 4.81
CA LEU A 562 9.41 -0.33 5.58
C LEU A 562 8.08 0.34 5.93
N VAL A 563 8.04 1.67 5.99
CA VAL A 563 6.82 2.44 6.30
C VAL A 563 5.71 2.18 5.28
N PRO A 564 5.92 2.39 3.96
CA PRO A 564 4.89 2.05 2.97
C PRO A 564 4.57 0.54 2.94
N ILE A 565 5.55 -0.34 3.12
CA ILE A 565 5.31 -1.79 3.21
C ILE A 565 4.29 -2.09 4.33
N ALA A 566 4.48 -1.48 5.50
CA ALA A 566 3.60 -1.69 6.65
C ALA A 566 2.20 -1.08 6.47
N LEU A 567 2.12 0.16 5.96
CA LEU A 567 0.87 0.89 5.77
C LEU A 567 -0.01 0.28 4.68
N TYR A 568 0.57 0.01 3.52
CA TYR A 568 -0.16 -0.56 2.39
C TYR A 568 -0.29 -2.08 2.45
N GLY A 569 0.44 -2.74 3.37
CA GLY A 569 0.43 -4.19 3.51
C GLY A 569 1.10 -4.91 2.35
N ASP A 570 1.98 -4.23 1.62
CA ASP A 570 2.73 -4.84 0.52
C ASP A 570 3.73 -5.87 1.06
N ARG A 571 3.65 -7.07 0.51
CA ARG A 571 4.57 -8.17 0.81
C ARG A 571 5.42 -8.57 -0.39
N SER A 572 5.20 -7.94 -1.53
CA SER A 572 5.96 -8.25 -2.75
C SER A 572 7.42 -7.81 -2.63
N PHE A 573 7.68 -6.74 -1.85
CA PHE A 573 8.97 -6.05 -1.78
C PHE A 573 9.45 -5.58 -3.17
N ASN A 574 8.50 -5.34 -4.07
CA ASN A 574 8.78 -4.83 -5.40
C ASN A 574 8.87 -3.31 -5.36
N LYS A 575 10.03 -2.75 -5.73
CA LYS A 575 10.28 -1.31 -5.68
C LYS A 575 9.30 -0.50 -6.54
N ASP A 576 8.96 -0.99 -7.74
CA ASP A 576 8.04 -0.29 -8.63
C ASP A 576 6.61 -0.31 -8.09
N HIS A 577 6.18 -1.43 -7.50
CA HIS A 577 4.89 -1.53 -6.84
C HIS A 577 4.81 -0.57 -5.64
N LEU A 578 5.85 -0.52 -4.79
CA LEU A 578 5.92 0.42 -3.67
C LEU A 578 5.88 1.88 -4.13
N ARG A 579 6.56 2.24 -5.23
CA ARG A 579 6.49 3.60 -5.80
C ARG A 579 5.08 3.94 -6.26
N LYS A 580 4.40 3.01 -6.93
CA LYS A 580 3.00 3.15 -7.33
C LYS A 580 2.08 3.37 -6.12
N LEU A 581 2.20 2.54 -5.08
CA LEU A 581 1.43 2.69 -3.83
C LEU A 581 1.65 4.05 -3.16
N MET A 582 2.91 4.49 -3.07
CA MET A 582 3.27 5.80 -2.53
C MET A 582 2.67 6.96 -3.33
N SER A 583 2.65 6.86 -4.66
CA SER A 583 2.07 7.89 -5.53
C SER A 583 0.55 7.92 -5.44
N ASN A 584 -0.10 6.77 -5.38
CA ASN A 584 -1.55 6.67 -5.20
C ASN A 584 -2.00 7.12 -3.79
N GLY A 585 -1.08 7.16 -2.84
CA GLY A 585 -1.35 7.65 -1.48
C GLY A 585 -2.54 6.97 -0.83
N SER A 586 -3.50 7.78 -0.36
CA SER A 586 -4.69 7.29 0.35
C SER A 586 -5.60 6.37 -0.49
N CYS A 587 -5.52 6.40 -1.84
CA CYS A 587 -6.33 5.52 -2.69
C CYS A 587 -6.00 4.04 -2.48
N SER A 588 -4.74 3.73 -2.21
CA SER A 588 -4.27 2.36 -2.01
C SER A 588 -4.51 1.82 -0.59
N ILE A 589 -5.01 2.65 0.35
CA ILE A 589 -5.37 2.19 1.71
C ILE A 589 -6.82 1.71 1.72
N PRO A 590 -7.11 0.51 2.24
CA PRO A 590 -8.48 0.03 2.33
C PRO A 590 -9.33 0.79 3.35
N GLY A 591 -10.63 0.83 3.14
CA GLY A 591 -11.59 1.51 4.01
C GLY A 591 -11.55 3.03 3.87
N VAL A 592 -11.81 3.75 4.94
CA VAL A 592 -11.84 5.22 5.00
C VAL A 592 -10.58 5.84 5.61
N SER A 593 -9.56 5.05 5.86
CA SER A 593 -8.26 5.53 6.36
C SER A 593 -7.53 6.37 5.31
N THR A 594 -6.68 7.30 5.76
CA THR A 594 -5.85 8.14 4.88
C THR A 594 -4.39 8.08 5.27
N VAL A 595 -3.53 8.23 4.26
CA VAL A 595 -2.08 8.33 4.43
C VAL A 595 -1.62 9.59 3.70
N ASN A 596 -0.95 10.46 4.44
CA ASN A 596 -0.39 11.70 3.95
C ASN A 596 1.09 11.79 4.35
N PHE A 597 1.94 12.17 3.41
CA PHE A 597 3.35 12.45 3.65
C PHE A 597 3.61 13.91 3.28
N ASP A 598 4.39 14.64 4.07
CA ASP A 598 4.93 15.89 3.61
C ASP A 598 5.94 15.66 2.46
N ARG A 599 6.24 16.69 1.69
CA ARG A 599 7.09 16.59 0.49
C ARG A 599 8.47 15.98 0.82
N ILE A 600 9.12 16.47 1.86
CA ILE A 600 10.46 16.03 2.26
C ILE A 600 10.44 14.56 2.68
N THR A 601 9.45 14.15 3.46
CA THR A 601 9.27 12.76 3.87
C THR A 601 9.05 11.83 2.68
N LYS A 602 8.23 12.24 1.73
CA LYS A 602 7.96 11.49 0.51
C LYS A 602 9.24 11.26 -0.31
N GLU A 603 10.05 12.30 -0.47
CA GLU A 603 11.37 12.23 -1.13
C GLU A 603 12.31 11.26 -0.40
N ARG A 604 12.43 11.35 0.94
CA ARG A 604 13.25 10.45 1.76
C ARG A 604 12.83 8.98 1.62
N ILE A 605 11.52 8.71 1.59
CA ILE A 605 11.01 7.35 1.40
C ILE A 605 11.35 6.84 0.00
N TYR A 606 11.17 7.65 -1.05
CA TYR A 606 11.58 7.27 -2.41
C TYR A 606 13.09 6.98 -2.51
N GLU A 607 13.93 7.81 -1.90
CA GLU A 607 15.37 7.55 -1.84
C GLU A 607 15.68 6.24 -1.11
N ALA A 608 15.03 5.98 0.04
CA ALA A 608 15.21 4.74 0.76
C ALA A 608 14.77 3.51 -0.06
N ILE A 609 13.65 3.58 -0.81
CA ILE A 609 13.22 2.54 -1.74
C ILE A 609 14.29 2.32 -2.82
N ASN A 610 14.83 3.39 -3.40
CA ASN A 610 15.81 3.30 -4.48
C ASN A 610 17.13 2.68 -3.99
N LYS A 611 17.66 3.15 -2.85
CA LYS A 611 18.95 2.73 -2.27
C LYS A 611 18.88 1.35 -1.59
N SER A 612 17.69 0.91 -1.13
CA SER A 612 17.55 -0.34 -0.38
C SER A 612 17.92 -1.58 -1.20
N ASN A 613 18.63 -2.51 -0.59
CA ASN A 613 18.75 -3.88 -1.11
C ASN A 613 17.73 -4.78 -0.41
N MET A 614 16.52 -4.83 -0.97
CA MET A 614 15.42 -5.63 -0.41
C MET A 614 15.60 -7.13 -0.65
N ALA A 615 16.49 -7.55 -1.54
CA ALA A 615 16.74 -8.94 -1.93
C ALA A 615 18.05 -9.51 -1.35
N THR A 616 18.37 -9.20 -0.08
CA THR A 616 19.53 -9.83 0.57
C THR A 616 19.29 -11.31 0.80
N LYS A 617 20.36 -12.14 0.78
CA LYS A 617 20.26 -13.59 1.03
C LYS A 617 19.49 -13.91 2.32
N LYS A 618 19.77 -13.16 3.39
CA LYS A 618 19.11 -13.33 4.69
C LYS A 618 17.59 -13.12 4.57
N ALA A 619 17.16 -12.00 3.98
CA ALA A 619 15.74 -11.70 3.79
C ALA A 619 15.03 -12.73 2.90
N LEU A 620 15.67 -13.15 1.81
CA LEU A 620 15.13 -14.18 0.92
C LEU A 620 14.97 -15.53 1.63
N VAL A 621 15.97 -15.95 2.41
CA VAL A 621 15.90 -17.21 3.20
C VAL A 621 14.83 -17.12 4.29
N GLU A 622 14.65 -15.98 4.94
CA GLU A 622 13.61 -15.78 5.94
C GLU A 622 12.21 -15.91 5.30
N GLU A 623 11.95 -15.22 4.20
CA GLU A 623 10.65 -15.30 3.48
C GLU A 623 10.37 -16.72 2.95
N TYR A 624 11.39 -17.38 2.39
CA TYR A 624 11.29 -18.77 1.95
C TYR A 624 10.88 -19.69 3.11
N LYS A 625 11.57 -19.57 4.27
CA LYS A 625 11.28 -20.38 5.45
C LYS A 625 9.89 -20.11 6.01
N LEU A 626 9.47 -18.84 6.07
CA LEU A 626 8.13 -18.47 6.52
C LEU A 626 7.05 -19.13 5.66
N LEU A 627 7.20 -19.08 4.34
CA LEU A 627 6.23 -19.74 3.45
C LEU A 627 6.32 -21.27 3.56
N LYS A 628 7.53 -21.83 3.62
CA LYS A 628 7.71 -23.28 3.84
C LYS A 628 7.04 -23.76 5.12
N PHE A 629 7.16 -23.00 6.22
CA PHE A 629 6.47 -23.28 7.48
C PHE A 629 4.95 -23.18 7.31
N LYS A 630 4.46 -22.15 6.59
CA LYS A 630 3.02 -21.97 6.37
C LYS A 630 2.37 -23.13 5.61
N ILE A 631 3.04 -23.69 4.60
CA ILE A 631 2.47 -24.72 3.71
C ILE A 631 2.96 -26.15 3.99
N GLY A 632 3.98 -26.31 4.86
CA GLY A 632 4.49 -27.61 5.29
C GLY A 632 5.31 -28.38 4.24
N ARG A 633 5.66 -27.78 3.12
CA ARG A 633 6.49 -28.37 2.05
C ARG A 633 7.43 -27.32 1.43
N VAL A 634 8.33 -27.77 0.58
CA VAL A 634 9.15 -26.85 -0.24
C VAL A 634 8.21 -26.01 -1.11
N PRO A 635 8.21 -24.65 -0.97
CA PRO A 635 7.38 -23.79 -1.80
C PRO A 635 7.87 -23.77 -3.25
N MET A 636 6.93 -23.61 -4.16
CA MET A 636 7.17 -23.30 -5.58
C MET A 636 6.90 -21.80 -5.81
N MET A 637 7.27 -21.23 -6.96
CA MET A 637 7.07 -19.79 -7.24
C MET A 637 5.60 -19.39 -7.13
N MET A 638 4.68 -20.21 -7.65
CA MET A 638 3.25 -19.95 -7.56
C MET A 638 2.71 -19.95 -6.13
N ASP A 639 3.32 -20.70 -5.21
CA ASP A 639 2.92 -20.67 -3.80
C ASP A 639 3.11 -19.28 -3.19
N PHE A 640 4.17 -18.54 -3.55
CA PHE A 640 4.38 -17.16 -3.09
C PHE A 640 3.25 -16.24 -3.56
N ILE A 641 2.78 -16.43 -4.79
CA ILE A 641 1.67 -15.66 -5.36
C ILE A 641 0.35 -15.99 -4.67
N ILE A 642 0.02 -17.27 -4.54
CA ILE A 642 -1.22 -17.78 -3.94
C ILE A 642 -1.34 -17.30 -2.47
N HIS A 643 -0.23 -17.28 -1.75
CA HIS A 643 -0.21 -16.89 -0.34
C HIS A 643 0.13 -15.41 -0.09
N GLY A 644 0.18 -14.59 -1.15
CA GLY A 644 0.45 -13.14 -1.04
C GLY A 644 1.76 -12.84 -0.32
N SER A 645 2.83 -13.57 -0.66
CA SER A 645 4.18 -13.40 -0.12
C SER A 645 5.07 -12.59 -1.07
N ARG A 646 6.37 -12.62 -0.87
CA ARG A 646 7.35 -11.91 -1.70
C ARG A 646 7.24 -12.30 -3.18
N ASP A 647 7.49 -11.33 -4.08
CA ASP A 647 7.62 -11.62 -5.51
C ASP A 647 8.76 -12.64 -5.73
N PRO A 648 8.46 -13.86 -6.22
CA PRO A 648 9.47 -14.92 -6.35
C PRO A 648 10.52 -14.62 -7.43
N PHE A 649 10.33 -13.61 -8.29
CA PHE A 649 11.36 -13.21 -9.25
C PHE A 649 12.64 -12.71 -8.55
N ALA A 650 12.53 -12.17 -7.33
CA ALA A 650 13.68 -11.76 -6.52
C ALA A 650 14.66 -12.92 -6.24
N PHE A 651 14.18 -14.16 -6.13
CA PHE A 651 15.05 -15.34 -5.98
C PHE A 651 15.78 -15.68 -7.29
N VAL A 652 15.13 -15.45 -8.44
CA VAL A 652 15.73 -15.62 -9.77
C VAL A 652 16.83 -14.58 -9.99
N GLU A 653 16.56 -13.33 -9.67
CA GLU A 653 17.56 -12.24 -9.76
C GLU A 653 18.79 -12.53 -8.88
N TYR A 654 18.56 -13.06 -7.67
CA TYR A 654 19.64 -13.36 -6.72
C TYR A 654 20.49 -14.57 -7.14
N SER A 655 19.87 -15.69 -7.57
CA SER A 655 20.53 -16.98 -7.74
C SER A 655 20.59 -17.49 -9.20
N GLY A 656 20.01 -16.75 -10.17
CA GLY A 656 19.91 -17.16 -11.56
C GLY A 656 18.66 -17.98 -11.89
N SER A 657 18.24 -18.87 -10.98
CA SER A 657 16.95 -19.55 -11.05
C SER A 657 16.40 -19.81 -9.64
N TYR A 658 15.08 -19.97 -9.54
CA TYR A 658 14.46 -20.32 -8.26
C TYR A 658 14.95 -21.68 -7.73
N TYR A 659 15.15 -22.66 -8.63
CA TYR A 659 15.76 -23.95 -8.27
C TYR A 659 17.15 -23.79 -7.63
N GLN A 660 18.03 -22.98 -8.21
CA GLN A 660 19.38 -22.74 -7.64
C GLN A 660 19.30 -22.11 -6.25
N PHE A 661 18.35 -21.21 -6.02
CA PHE A 661 18.11 -20.66 -4.69
C PHE A 661 17.69 -21.77 -3.71
N VAL A 662 16.66 -22.55 -4.05
CA VAL A 662 16.15 -23.64 -3.21
C VAL A 662 17.26 -24.66 -2.93
N ALA A 663 18.02 -25.08 -3.93
CA ALA A 663 19.14 -25.99 -3.78
C ALA A 663 20.25 -25.47 -2.85
N SER A 664 20.41 -24.14 -2.77
CA SER A 664 21.38 -23.51 -1.85
C SER A 664 20.91 -23.50 -0.38
N VAL A 665 19.59 -23.66 -0.15
CA VAL A 665 18.98 -23.69 1.19
C VAL A 665 18.66 -25.12 1.63
N GLU A 666 18.20 -25.97 0.71
CA GLU A 666 17.82 -27.35 0.93
C GLU A 666 18.91 -28.29 0.42
N GLN A 667 19.77 -28.77 1.31
CA GLN A 667 20.96 -29.59 0.97
C GLN A 667 20.64 -30.87 0.15
N MET A 668 19.42 -31.40 0.23
CA MET A 668 19.01 -32.63 -0.45
C MET A 668 18.68 -32.44 -1.95
N LEU A 669 18.40 -31.22 -2.41
CA LEU A 669 18.04 -30.94 -3.82
C LEU A 669 19.25 -30.66 -4.71
N GLY A 670 20.41 -30.41 -4.14
CA GLY A 670 21.60 -29.95 -4.86
C GLY A 670 22.14 -30.89 -5.98
N ALA A 671 21.76 -32.17 -5.98
CA ALA A 671 22.19 -33.17 -6.95
C ALA A 671 21.13 -33.59 -7.98
N SER A 672 19.91 -33.00 -7.96
CA SER A 672 18.79 -33.47 -8.77
C SER A 672 18.80 -33.00 -10.23
N LEU A 673 19.54 -31.94 -10.56
CA LEU A 673 19.74 -31.47 -11.93
C LEU A 673 21.21 -31.51 -12.35
N SER A 674 21.48 -31.91 -13.60
CA SER A 674 22.79 -31.82 -14.24
C SER A 674 23.23 -30.36 -14.45
N THR A 675 24.50 -30.12 -14.79
CA THR A 675 25.01 -28.76 -15.08
C THR A 675 24.30 -28.14 -16.28
N VAL A 676 23.98 -28.93 -17.31
CA VAL A 676 23.27 -28.46 -18.51
C VAL A 676 21.82 -28.10 -18.17
N GLU A 677 21.10 -28.97 -17.48
CA GLU A 677 19.73 -28.71 -17.03
C GLU A 677 19.65 -27.45 -16.16
N ARG A 678 20.63 -27.20 -15.28
CA ARG A 678 20.71 -25.95 -14.49
C ARG A 678 20.90 -24.72 -15.36
N ALA A 679 21.77 -24.79 -16.38
CA ALA A 679 21.99 -23.68 -17.31
C ALA A 679 20.73 -23.39 -18.16
N HIS A 680 20.04 -24.42 -18.65
CA HIS A 680 18.79 -24.27 -19.36
C HIS A 680 17.69 -23.67 -18.44
N LEU A 681 17.57 -24.15 -17.21
CA LEU A 681 16.59 -23.60 -16.27
C LEU A 681 16.91 -22.16 -15.87
N GLU A 682 18.20 -21.78 -15.77
CA GLU A 682 18.62 -20.38 -15.58
C GLU A 682 18.20 -19.53 -16.78
N PHE A 683 18.38 -20.03 -18.01
CA PHE A 683 17.91 -19.37 -19.23
C PHE A 683 16.41 -19.06 -19.16
N TYR A 684 15.56 -20.08 -18.98
CA TYR A 684 14.13 -19.88 -18.90
C TYR A 684 13.73 -18.95 -17.75
N SER A 685 14.40 -19.09 -16.59
CA SER A 685 14.08 -18.27 -15.41
C SER A 685 14.35 -16.79 -15.63
N LYS A 686 15.51 -16.44 -16.17
CA LYS A 686 15.91 -15.04 -16.41
C LYS A 686 15.19 -14.42 -17.60
N GLU A 687 14.99 -15.20 -18.67
CA GLU A 687 14.52 -14.65 -19.92
C GLU A 687 12.98 -14.68 -20.07
N LEU A 688 12.29 -15.62 -19.40
CA LEU A 688 10.82 -15.72 -19.46
C LEU A 688 10.13 -15.34 -18.14
N GLY A 689 10.78 -15.55 -17.00
CA GLY A 689 10.19 -15.33 -15.68
C GLY A 689 9.73 -13.89 -15.41
N SER A 690 10.26 -12.90 -16.14
CA SER A 690 9.79 -11.51 -16.09
C SER A 690 8.37 -11.32 -16.62
N GLY A 691 7.81 -12.27 -17.41
CA GLY A 691 6.47 -12.21 -17.95
C GLY A 691 6.22 -11.06 -18.95
N LYS A 692 7.26 -10.55 -19.63
CA LYS A 692 7.16 -9.37 -20.50
C LYS A 692 6.62 -9.65 -21.89
N ARG A 693 6.60 -10.93 -22.33
CA ARG A 693 6.06 -11.37 -23.62
C ARG A 693 5.34 -12.69 -23.46
N ILE A 694 4.05 -12.70 -23.73
CA ILE A 694 3.16 -13.84 -23.46
C ILE A 694 3.29 -14.94 -24.51
N GLU A 695 3.62 -14.61 -25.75
CA GLU A 695 3.68 -15.53 -26.87
C GLU A 695 4.67 -16.68 -26.62
N GLU A 696 5.82 -16.38 -26.04
CA GLU A 696 6.87 -17.36 -25.71
C GLU A 696 6.43 -18.31 -24.60
N LEU A 697 5.77 -17.75 -23.57
CA LEU A 697 5.27 -18.52 -22.42
C LEU A 697 4.15 -19.46 -22.85
N MET A 698 3.17 -18.97 -23.62
CA MET A 698 2.07 -19.79 -24.12
C MET A 698 2.55 -20.87 -25.10
N LEU A 699 3.46 -20.52 -26.03
CA LEU A 699 4.05 -21.46 -26.95
C LEU A 699 4.71 -22.63 -26.20
N LEU A 700 5.51 -22.30 -25.17
CA LEU A 700 6.22 -23.32 -24.37
C LEU A 700 5.25 -24.12 -23.49
N ASP A 701 4.27 -23.48 -22.84
CA ASP A 701 3.27 -24.17 -22.01
C ASP A 701 2.47 -25.21 -22.79
N VAL A 702 1.94 -24.82 -23.93
CA VAL A 702 1.14 -25.73 -24.77
C VAL A 702 1.98 -26.85 -25.33
N LEU A 703 3.18 -26.56 -25.83
CA LEU A 703 4.09 -27.59 -26.35
C LEU A 703 4.50 -28.63 -25.29
N ILE A 704 4.75 -28.22 -24.06
CA ILE A 704 5.11 -29.18 -22.98
C ILE A 704 3.91 -30.07 -22.64
N ARG A 705 2.69 -29.60 -22.80
CA ARG A 705 1.46 -30.38 -22.51
C ARG A 705 1.04 -31.27 -23.67
N GLU A 706 1.11 -30.80 -24.90
CA GLU A 706 0.54 -31.41 -26.07
C GLU A 706 1.58 -32.09 -26.98
N GLY A 707 2.85 -31.66 -26.90
CA GLY A 707 3.97 -32.18 -27.69
C GLY A 707 4.14 -31.58 -29.07
N GLU A 708 3.04 -31.15 -29.71
CA GLU A 708 3.01 -30.50 -31.03
C GLU A 708 1.92 -29.43 -31.05
N LEU A 709 2.17 -28.31 -31.76
CA LEU A 709 1.25 -27.17 -31.83
C LEU A 709 1.30 -26.52 -33.21
N ALA A 710 0.17 -26.45 -33.90
CA ALA A 710 0.06 -25.68 -35.14
C ALA A 710 0.17 -24.16 -34.89
N SER A 711 0.85 -23.44 -35.79
CA SER A 711 1.01 -21.98 -35.67
C SER A 711 -0.34 -21.23 -35.66
N SER A 712 -1.32 -21.72 -36.45
CA SER A 712 -2.68 -21.20 -36.47
C SER A 712 -3.42 -21.36 -35.14
N HIS A 713 -3.21 -22.50 -34.46
CA HIS A 713 -3.81 -22.76 -33.15
C HIS A 713 -3.23 -21.82 -32.07
N LEU A 714 -1.91 -21.59 -32.02
CA LEU A 714 -1.34 -20.61 -31.11
C LEU A 714 -1.89 -19.18 -31.35
N LYS A 715 -2.02 -18.79 -32.62
CA LYS A 715 -2.63 -17.48 -32.98
C LYS A 715 -4.06 -17.37 -32.46
N GLN A 716 -4.83 -18.44 -32.54
CA GLN A 716 -6.20 -18.49 -32.06
C GLN A 716 -6.26 -18.41 -30.54
N LEU A 717 -5.44 -19.19 -29.81
CA LEU A 717 -5.37 -19.17 -28.33
C LEU A 717 -5.05 -17.77 -27.79
N ILE A 718 -4.09 -17.07 -28.39
CA ILE A 718 -3.73 -15.72 -27.98
C ILE A 718 -4.85 -14.73 -28.28
N LYS A 719 -5.49 -14.85 -29.44
CA LYS A 719 -6.64 -14.01 -29.78
C LYS A 719 -7.82 -14.21 -28.82
N GLU A 720 -8.12 -15.43 -28.45
CA GLU A 720 -9.20 -15.77 -27.51
C GLU A 720 -8.88 -15.28 -26.09
N ALA A 721 -7.64 -15.46 -25.63
CA ALA A 721 -7.23 -15.08 -24.28
C ALA A 721 -7.00 -13.58 -24.09
N TYR A 722 -6.46 -12.90 -25.09
CA TYR A 722 -5.95 -11.52 -24.97
C TYR A 722 -6.57 -10.53 -25.96
N GLY A 723 -7.39 -10.98 -26.92
CA GLY A 723 -8.14 -10.09 -27.83
C GLY A 723 -7.34 -9.49 -28.99
N TYR A 724 -6.06 -9.84 -29.20
CA TYR A 724 -5.24 -9.33 -30.30
C TYR A 724 -4.69 -10.43 -31.22
N ASN A 725 -4.32 -10.03 -32.45
CA ASN A 725 -3.74 -10.94 -33.42
C ASN A 725 -2.20 -10.82 -33.43
N ILE A 726 -1.50 -11.94 -33.47
CA ILE A 726 -0.05 -11.99 -33.59
C ILE A 726 0.40 -12.17 -35.04
N SER A 727 1.48 -11.48 -35.39
CA SER A 727 2.09 -11.57 -36.73
C SER A 727 2.96 -12.82 -36.90
N GLN A 728 3.27 -13.18 -38.14
CA GLN A 728 4.20 -14.24 -38.44
C GLN A 728 5.62 -13.90 -37.92
N ALA A 729 6.04 -12.65 -38.04
CA ALA A 729 7.32 -12.16 -37.51
C ALA A 729 7.42 -12.33 -35.97
N THR A 730 6.31 -12.16 -35.26
CA THR A 730 6.22 -12.39 -33.81
C THR A 730 6.47 -13.85 -33.46
N LEU A 731 5.86 -14.78 -34.18
CA LEU A 731 6.09 -16.22 -34.01
C LEU A 731 7.55 -16.61 -34.25
N GLU A 732 8.12 -16.17 -35.37
CA GLU A 732 9.51 -16.44 -35.73
C GLU A 732 10.48 -15.84 -34.69
N SER A 733 10.20 -14.65 -34.20
CA SER A 733 10.98 -14.01 -33.13
C SER A 733 10.88 -14.79 -31.83
N SER A 734 9.69 -15.32 -31.46
CA SER A 734 9.49 -16.13 -30.27
C SER A 734 10.27 -17.46 -30.34
N VAL A 735 10.25 -18.14 -31.48
CA VAL A 735 11.04 -19.36 -31.71
C VAL A 735 12.54 -19.06 -31.60
N ARG A 736 13.01 -18.02 -32.31
CA ARG A 736 14.43 -17.59 -32.28
C ARG A 736 14.89 -17.29 -30.86
N TYR A 737 14.03 -16.64 -30.06
CA TYR A 737 14.33 -16.35 -28.66
C TYR A 737 14.44 -17.62 -27.81
N LEU A 738 13.46 -18.51 -27.91
CA LEU A 738 13.40 -19.78 -27.16
C LEU A 738 14.52 -20.78 -27.56
N ASN A 739 15.04 -20.67 -28.79
CA ASN A 739 16.17 -21.45 -29.24
C ASN A 739 17.53 -20.82 -28.91
N GLY A 740 17.53 -19.64 -28.29
CA GLY A 740 18.76 -18.94 -27.94
C GLY A 740 19.44 -18.18 -29.07
N ASP A 741 18.90 -18.23 -30.30
CA ASP A 741 19.51 -17.64 -31.51
C ASP A 741 19.50 -16.11 -31.51
N PHE A 742 18.66 -15.51 -30.68
CA PHE A 742 18.61 -14.06 -30.45
C PHE A 742 19.84 -13.54 -29.69
N PHE A 743 20.48 -14.37 -28.87
CA PHE A 743 21.55 -13.99 -27.97
C PHE A 743 22.92 -14.04 -28.62
N LYS A 744 23.88 -13.28 -28.06
CA LYS A 744 25.30 -13.36 -28.46
C LYS A 744 25.87 -14.72 -28.09
N LYS A 745 26.92 -15.17 -28.81
CA LYS A 745 27.58 -16.46 -28.59
C LYS A 745 27.97 -16.70 -27.13
N GLN A 746 28.48 -15.68 -26.45
CA GLN A 746 28.87 -15.79 -25.05
C GLN A 746 27.67 -16.14 -24.13
N ASP A 747 26.52 -15.53 -24.35
CA ASP A 747 25.31 -15.80 -23.57
C ASP A 747 24.72 -17.16 -23.93
N GLN A 748 24.76 -17.57 -25.21
CA GLN A 748 24.36 -18.91 -25.65
C GLN A 748 25.20 -20.00 -24.96
N GLU A 749 26.52 -19.81 -24.84
CA GLU A 749 27.41 -20.74 -24.15
C GLU A 749 27.13 -20.77 -22.64
N LYS A 750 26.91 -19.62 -22.02
CA LYS A 750 26.52 -19.51 -20.62
C LYS A 750 25.24 -20.27 -20.30
N TYR A 751 24.26 -20.22 -21.17
CA TYR A 751 22.97 -20.88 -21.00
C TYR A 751 22.96 -22.33 -21.53
N GLY A 752 24.10 -22.90 -21.90
CA GLY A 752 24.20 -24.28 -22.36
C GLY A 752 23.65 -24.52 -23.78
N LYS A 753 23.59 -23.45 -24.60
CA LYS A 753 23.05 -23.47 -25.98
C LYS A 753 21.63 -24.03 -26.03
N PRO A 754 20.66 -23.35 -25.41
CA PRO A 754 19.28 -23.83 -25.39
C PRO A 754 18.75 -23.98 -26.81
N HIS A 755 18.07 -25.10 -27.05
CA HIS A 755 17.35 -25.36 -28.29
C HIS A 755 16.03 -26.04 -27.93
N SER A 756 14.94 -25.24 -27.91
CA SER A 756 13.68 -25.62 -27.29
C SER A 756 12.67 -26.13 -28.32
N ILE A 757 12.67 -25.54 -29.54
CA ILE A 757 11.58 -25.69 -30.51
C ILE A 757 12.13 -26.02 -31.90
N LEU A 758 11.52 -27.06 -32.52
CA LEU A 758 11.63 -27.34 -33.94
C LEU A 758 10.41 -26.80 -34.68
N VAL A 759 10.63 -26.27 -35.86
CA VAL A 759 9.55 -25.79 -36.76
C VAL A 759 9.48 -26.70 -37.98
N GLU A 760 8.35 -27.36 -38.17
CA GLU A 760 8.11 -28.22 -39.31
C GLU A 760 6.72 -27.98 -39.86
N ASN A 761 6.60 -27.67 -41.17
CA ASN A 761 5.31 -27.49 -41.85
C ASN A 761 4.27 -26.62 -41.10
N GLU A 762 4.68 -25.42 -40.65
CA GLU A 762 3.88 -24.51 -39.84
C GLU A 762 3.44 -25.04 -38.48
N SER A 763 4.01 -26.13 -38.01
CA SER A 763 3.83 -26.70 -36.66
C SER A 763 5.09 -26.53 -35.84
N PHE A 764 4.91 -26.34 -34.55
CA PHE A 764 5.98 -26.33 -33.56
C PHE A 764 6.03 -27.67 -32.85
N LYS A 765 7.25 -28.17 -32.60
CA LYS A 765 7.51 -29.36 -31.81
C LYS A 765 8.61 -29.11 -30.78
N ILE A 766 8.63 -29.90 -29.72
CA ILE A 766 9.70 -29.83 -28.73
C ILE A 766 10.99 -30.38 -29.36
N ALA A 767 12.06 -29.63 -29.30
CA ALA A 767 13.39 -30.07 -29.75
C ALA A 767 13.97 -31.13 -28.81
N GLU A 768 14.86 -32.03 -29.33
CA GLU A 768 15.43 -33.15 -28.56
C GLU A 768 16.17 -32.72 -27.30
N GLY A 769 16.78 -31.52 -27.27
CA GLY A 769 17.41 -30.94 -26.08
C GLY A 769 16.42 -30.78 -24.94
N LEU A 770 15.38 -29.98 -25.15
CA LEU A 770 14.33 -29.75 -24.14
C LEU A 770 13.58 -31.04 -23.80
N LYS A 771 13.34 -31.94 -24.81
CA LYS A 771 12.68 -33.20 -24.57
C LYS A 771 13.50 -34.11 -23.64
N SER A 772 14.83 -34.06 -23.74
CA SER A 772 15.71 -34.74 -22.80
C SER A 772 15.62 -34.20 -21.39
N ASP A 773 15.65 -32.86 -21.23
CA ASP A 773 15.54 -32.22 -19.93
C ASP A 773 14.19 -32.47 -19.24
N LEU A 774 13.09 -32.50 -20.00
CA LEU A 774 11.74 -32.82 -19.50
C LEU A 774 11.57 -34.24 -18.97
N LYS A 775 12.50 -35.16 -19.25
CA LYS A 775 12.51 -36.52 -18.63
C LYS A 775 12.86 -36.45 -17.15
N ASN A 776 13.58 -35.38 -16.73
CA ASN A 776 13.86 -35.14 -15.33
C ASN A 776 12.62 -34.49 -14.67
N PRO A 777 11.96 -35.17 -13.70
CA PRO A 777 10.73 -34.67 -13.09
C PRO A 777 10.94 -33.36 -12.32
N HIS A 778 12.11 -33.15 -11.75
CA HIS A 778 12.44 -31.89 -11.05
C HIS A 778 12.57 -30.72 -12.04
N PHE A 779 13.30 -30.90 -13.15
CA PHE A 779 13.39 -29.89 -14.20
C PHE A 779 12.00 -29.52 -14.73
N LYS A 780 11.20 -30.53 -15.09
CA LYS A 780 9.84 -30.33 -15.59
C LYS A 780 8.96 -29.54 -14.60
N ALA A 781 9.00 -29.91 -13.32
CA ALA A 781 8.18 -29.26 -12.29
C ALA A 781 8.55 -27.77 -12.12
N TYR A 782 9.86 -27.47 -12.00
CA TYR A 782 10.32 -26.08 -11.86
C TYR A 782 10.09 -25.24 -13.13
N LEU A 783 10.21 -25.85 -14.32
CA LEU A 783 9.93 -25.15 -15.57
C LEU A 783 8.43 -24.81 -15.72
N LEU A 784 7.54 -25.75 -15.43
CA LEU A 784 6.09 -25.51 -15.50
C LEU A 784 5.62 -24.47 -14.47
N ASP A 785 6.17 -24.50 -13.27
CA ASP A 785 5.89 -23.49 -12.25
C ASP A 785 6.38 -22.09 -12.64
N LEU A 786 7.57 -22.02 -13.24
CA LEU A 786 8.10 -20.77 -13.79
C LEU A 786 7.22 -20.20 -14.91
N ILE A 787 6.76 -21.05 -15.84
CA ILE A 787 5.87 -20.64 -16.93
C ILE A 787 4.54 -20.12 -16.35
N ALA A 788 3.94 -20.85 -15.41
CA ALA A 788 2.71 -20.44 -14.75
C ALA A 788 2.88 -19.07 -14.05
N TYR A 789 4.01 -18.88 -13.37
CA TYR A 789 4.36 -17.59 -12.76
C TYR A 789 4.53 -16.46 -13.79
N GLY A 790 5.23 -16.72 -14.89
CA GLY A 790 5.41 -15.73 -15.97
C GLY A 790 4.09 -15.30 -16.61
N ILE A 791 3.17 -16.26 -16.81
CA ILE A 791 1.81 -16.00 -17.32
C ILE A 791 1.00 -15.18 -16.30
N ASP A 792 1.01 -15.55 -15.01
CA ASP A 792 0.33 -14.78 -13.95
C ASP A 792 0.85 -13.33 -13.89
N ARG A 793 2.16 -13.16 -14.00
CA ARG A 793 2.79 -11.84 -13.99
C ARG A 793 2.39 -10.97 -15.19
N PHE A 794 2.35 -11.56 -16.40
CA PHE A 794 1.85 -10.89 -17.58
C PHE A 794 0.38 -10.49 -17.40
N ASN A 795 -0.47 -11.42 -16.96
CA ASN A 795 -1.91 -11.19 -16.79
C ASN A 795 -2.23 -10.07 -15.79
N LYS A 796 -1.44 -9.91 -14.74
CA LYS A 796 -1.60 -8.82 -13.76
C LYS A 796 -1.27 -7.43 -14.33
N ALA A 797 -0.39 -7.37 -15.32
CA ALA A 797 -0.01 -6.12 -15.96
C ALA A 797 -0.88 -5.80 -17.19
N TYR A 798 -1.41 -6.84 -17.85
CA TYR A 798 -2.10 -6.75 -19.14
C TYR A 798 -3.54 -6.25 -18.98
N THR A 799 -3.89 -5.26 -19.81
CA THR A 799 -5.27 -4.97 -20.19
C THR A 799 -5.26 -4.69 -21.69
N LEU A 800 -6.34 -5.05 -22.40
CA LEU A 800 -6.44 -4.82 -23.84
C LEU A 800 -6.27 -3.33 -24.20
N GLU A 801 -6.77 -2.43 -23.36
CA GLU A 801 -6.66 -0.97 -23.52
C GLU A 801 -5.23 -0.45 -23.33
N ALA A 802 -4.44 -1.07 -22.48
CA ALA A 802 -3.05 -0.69 -22.21
C ALA A 802 -2.06 -1.37 -23.15
N TYR A 803 -2.46 -2.46 -23.83
CA TYR A 803 -1.60 -3.20 -24.75
C TYR A 803 -1.49 -2.52 -26.11
N GLU A 804 -0.26 -2.25 -26.52
CA GLU A 804 0.01 -1.56 -27.79
C GLU A 804 1.22 -2.22 -28.48
N ASN A 805 0.93 -2.93 -29.59
CA ASN A 805 1.95 -3.48 -30.49
C ASN A 805 3.09 -4.26 -29.79
N GLY A 806 2.77 -5.13 -28.84
CA GLY A 806 3.72 -5.97 -28.11
C GLY A 806 4.08 -5.46 -26.72
N PHE A 807 3.78 -4.21 -26.38
CA PHE A 807 4.08 -3.62 -25.07
C PHE A 807 2.81 -3.29 -24.29
N VAL A 808 2.90 -3.36 -22.99
CA VAL A 808 1.87 -2.82 -22.08
C VAL A 808 2.31 -1.44 -21.63
N ARG A 809 1.49 -0.40 -21.88
CA ARG A 809 1.84 0.98 -21.48
C ARG A 809 2.12 1.08 -20.00
N TYR A 810 3.12 1.91 -19.67
CA TYR A 810 3.60 2.23 -18.32
C TYR A 810 4.22 1.05 -17.57
N GLN A 811 4.47 -0.09 -18.24
CA GLN A 811 5.33 -1.16 -17.74
C GLN A 811 6.79 -0.92 -18.12
N LYS A 812 7.70 -1.54 -17.36
CA LYS A 812 9.14 -1.40 -17.58
C LYS A 812 9.70 -2.48 -18.49
N TYR A 813 10.54 -2.05 -19.41
CA TYR A 813 11.25 -2.91 -20.37
C TYR A 813 12.73 -2.53 -20.44
N SER A 814 13.62 -3.53 -20.47
CA SER A 814 15.04 -3.33 -20.79
C SER A 814 15.19 -3.11 -22.30
N ARG A 815 16.33 -2.52 -22.71
CA ARG A 815 16.66 -2.40 -24.14
C ARG A 815 16.66 -3.76 -24.86
N LYS A 816 17.08 -4.83 -24.17
CA LYS A 816 17.03 -6.21 -24.68
C LYS A 816 15.60 -6.67 -24.92
N ASP A 817 14.70 -6.44 -23.96
CA ASP A 817 13.27 -6.76 -24.13
C ASP A 817 12.68 -6.03 -25.31
N VAL A 818 13.04 -4.75 -25.49
CA VAL A 818 12.53 -3.93 -26.60
C VAL A 818 13.00 -4.48 -27.94
N CYS A 819 14.28 -4.84 -28.12
CA CYS A 819 14.77 -5.50 -29.31
C CYS A 819 13.99 -6.79 -29.62
N ARG A 820 13.76 -7.62 -28.61
CA ARG A 820 13.01 -8.88 -28.72
C ARG A 820 11.56 -8.65 -29.14
N ILE A 821 10.85 -7.75 -28.46
CA ILE A 821 9.41 -7.49 -28.71
C ILE A 821 9.19 -6.80 -30.04
N LEU A 822 10.12 -5.96 -30.49
CA LEU A 822 10.13 -5.37 -31.83
C LEU A 822 10.56 -6.36 -32.94
N ASN A 823 10.75 -7.63 -32.62
CA ASN A 823 11.12 -8.71 -33.53
C ASN A 823 12.49 -8.56 -34.20
N TRP A 824 13.43 -7.85 -33.58
CA TRP A 824 14.79 -7.72 -34.08
C TRP A 824 15.48 -9.09 -34.13
N GLU A 825 16.40 -9.27 -35.07
CA GLU A 825 17.06 -10.56 -35.27
C GLU A 825 17.99 -10.97 -34.14
N SER A 826 18.59 -10.00 -33.42
CA SER A 826 19.54 -10.24 -32.35
C SER A 826 19.51 -9.15 -31.28
N ASP A 827 20.10 -9.46 -30.10
CA ASP A 827 20.30 -8.49 -29.03
C ASP A 827 21.31 -7.39 -29.41
N GLU A 828 20.81 -6.20 -29.71
CA GLU A 828 21.60 -5.01 -30.00
C GLU A 828 21.61 -3.97 -28.87
N SER A 829 21.11 -4.34 -27.70
CA SER A 829 20.96 -3.46 -26.53
C SER A 829 22.25 -2.73 -26.15
N SER A 830 23.41 -3.40 -26.25
CA SER A 830 24.71 -2.84 -25.88
C SER A 830 25.25 -1.76 -26.84
N THR A 831 24.70 -1.65 -28.05
CA THR A 831 25.07 -0.67 -29.06
C THR A 831 24.02 0.42 -29.26
N MET A 832 22.97 0.41 -28.47
CA MET A 832 21.87 1.36 -28.53
C MET A 832 22.11 2.53 -27.56
N TYR A 833 22.63 3.62 -28.07
CA TYR A 833 22.89 4.84 -27.30
C TYR A 833 21.73 5.83 -27.49
N GLY A 834 20.78 5.85 -26.56
CA GLY A 834 19.61 6.73 -26.59
C GLY A 834 18.51 6.24 -27.55
N TYR A 835 18.80 6.03 -28.83
CA TYR A 835 17.85 5.54 -29.82
C TYR A 835 18.55 4.82 -30.98
N ARG A 836 17.79 4.06 -31.76
CA ARG A 836 18.26 3.41 -32.97
C ARG A 836 17.10 3.14 -33.95
N ILE A 837 17.30 3.51 -35.22
CA ILE A 837 16.35 3.19 -36.31
C ILE A 837 16.78 1.88 -36.97
N LYS A 838 15.93 0.86 -36.87
CA LYS A 838 16.16 -0.44 -37.48
C LYS A 838 14.85 -1.22 -37.66
N TYR A 839 14.75 -2.03 -38.72
CA TYR A 839 13.56 -2.87 -38.98
C TYR A 839 12.23 -2.08 -38.93
N ASN A 840 12.23 -0.90 -39.52
CA ASN A 840 11.09 0.04 -39.52
C ASN A 840 10.60 0.43 -38.12
N THR A 841 11.48 0.41 -37.11
CA THR A 841 11.20 0.81 -35.73
C THR A 841 12.28 1.78 -35.20
N CYS A 842 11.87 2.70 -34.34
CA CYS A 842 12.72 3.68 -33.67
C CYS A 842 12.40 3.71 -32.16
N PRO A 843 12.91 2.77 -31.36
CA PRO A 843 12.82 2.90 -29.91
C PRO A 843 13.73 4.03 -29.39
N ILE A 844 13.17 4.91 -28.56
CA ILE A 844 13.84 6.06 -27.94
C ILE A 844 13.88 5.83 -26.43
N PHE A 845 15.08 5.89 -25.82
CA PHE A 845 15.29 5.69 -24.38
C PHE A 845 15.84 6.97 -23.75
N VAL A 846 15.11 7.48 -22.76
CA VAL A 846 15.44 8.71 -22.05
C VAL A 846 15.58 8.44 -20.55
N THR A 847 16.70 8.92 -19.97
CA THR A 847 16.87 9.09 -18.52
C THR A 847 16.51 10.53 -18.19
N TYR A 848 15.43 10.75 -17.42
CA TYR A 848 14.83 12.07 -17.19
C TYR A 848 15.75 12.97 -16.33
N HIS A 849 16.17 12.49 -15.15
CA HIS A 849 17.15 13.17 -14.29
C HIS A 849 18.53 12.57 -14.51
N LYS A 850 19.40 13.31 -15.17
CA LYS A 850 20.80 12.92 -15.41
C LYS A 850 21.65 13.37 -14.21
N GLN A 851 22.70 12.61 -13.88
CA GLN A 851 23.63 12.99 -12.81
C GLN A 851 24.42 14.23 -13.20
N ASP A 852 24.81 15.06 -12.22
CA ASP A 852 25.54 16.33 -12.46
C ASP A 852 26.94 16.13 -13.09
N ASP A 853 27.52 14.95 -12.95
CA ASP A 853 28.84 14.58 -13.49
C ASP A 853 28.87 14.19 -14.99
N ILE A 854 27.71 14.32 -15.69
CA ILE A 854 27.65 13.99 -17.11
C ILE A 854 28.30 15.10 -17.96
N SER A 855 29.08 14.71 -19.01
CA SER A 855 29.67 15.65 -19.94
C SER A 855 28.64 16.60 -20.56
N GLU A 856 29.02 17.88 -20.77
CA GLU A 856 28.11 18.88 -21.34
C GLU A 856 27.57 18.47 -22.72
N SER A 857 28.30 17.64 -23.45
CA SER A 857 27.89 17.10 -24.75
C SER A 857 26.71 16.12 -24.71
N THR A 858 26.37 15.61 -23.54
CA THR A 858 25.25 14.64 -23.30
C THR A 858 24.16 15.20 -22.38
N LYS A 859 24.27 16.46 -21.98
CA LYS A 859 23.31 17.15 -21.12
C LYS A 859 22.11 17.63 -21.93
N TYR A 860 21.33 16.68 -22.48
CA TYR A 860 20.10 16.98 -23.23
C TYR A 860 18.99 17.45 -22.29
N GLU A 861 18.21 18.43 -22.70
CA GLU A 861 17.04 18.95 -21.97
C GLU A 861 15.76 18.20 -22.41
N ASP A 862 15.82 16.84 -22.32
CA ASP A 862 14.65 16.01 -22.57
C ASP A 862 13.65 16.20 -21.43
N CYS A 863 12.42 16.62 -21.72
CA CYS A 863 11.42 16.88 -20.68
C CYS A 863 9.98 16.71 -21.14
N PHE A 864 9.11 16.37 -20.18
CA PHE A 864 7.68 16.47 -20.38
C PHE A 864 7.26 17.95 -20.44
N ILE A 865 6.64 18.36 -21.53
CA ILE A 865 5.98 19.66 -21.62
C ILE A 865 4.65 19.62 -20.85
N ASN A 866 3.99 18.48 -20.91
CA ASN A 866 2.79 18.12 -20.15
C ASN A 866 2.61 16.59 -20.22
N LYS A 867 1.54 16.06 -19.61
CA LYS A 867 1.28 14.61 -19.55
C LYS A 867 1.11 13.93 -20.92
N LYS A 868 1.01 14.68 -21.99
CA LYS A 868 0.78 14.17 -23.34
C LYS A 868 1.86 14.56 -24.34
N GLN A 869 2.73 15.50 -24.00
CA GLN A 869 3.77 16.00 -24.89
C GLN A 869 5.15 15.87 -24.28
N PHE A 870 6.07 15.36 -25.05
CA PHE A 870 7.47 15.13 -24.65
C PHE A 870 8.42 15.83 -25.63
N SER A 871 9.30 16.69 -25.11
CA SER A 871 10.38 17.32 -25.85
C SER A 871 11.63 16.42 -25.76
N TRP A 872 12.15 16.02 -26.90
CA TRP A 872 13.29 15.13 -27.00
C TRP A 872 14.37 15.66 -27.94
N MET A 873 15.62 15.43 -27.60
CA MET A 873 16.78 15.85 -28.40
C MET A 873 17.52 14.66 -29.02
N THR A 874 17.87 14.77 -30.29
CA THR A 874 18.70 13.79 -31.01
C THR A 874 20.13 13.76 -30.46
N ARG A 875 20.99 12.91 -31.01
CA ARG A 875 22.43 12.92 -30.69
C ARG A 875 23.10 14.19 -31.22
N SER A 876 24.17 14.63 -30.55
CA SER A 876 25.03 15.73 -31.00
C SER A 876 25.58 15.44 -32.43
N GLY A 877 25.57 16.45 -33.27
CA GLY A 877 25.99 16.38 -34.68
C GLY A 877 24.88 16.01 -35.67
N VAL A 878 23.65 15.76 -35.22
CA VAL A 878 22.48 15.52 -36.08
C VAL A 878 21.82 16.84 -36.47
N THR A 879 21.46 16.96 -37.74
CA THR A 879 20.75 18.13 -38.31
C THR A 879 19.38 17.76 -38.80
N THR A 880 18.56 18.76 -39.17
CA THR A 880 17.25 18.56 -39.78
C THR A 880 17.30 17.77 -41.08
N ASP A 881 18.43 17.79 -41.79
CA ASP A 881 18.65 17.10 -43.06
C ASP A 881 19.33 15.74 -42.90
N SER A 882 19.63 15.33 -41.67
CA SER A 882 20.19 14.01 -41.39
C SER A 882 19.21 12.91 -41.70
N LYS A 883 19.67 11.76 -42.19
CA LYS A 883 18.84 10.60 -42.55
C LYS A 883 17.89 10.17 -41.40
N GLU A 884 18.38 10.26 -40.19
CA GLU A 884 17.62 9.91 -38.98
C GLU A 884 16.44 10.87 -38.75
N THR A 885 16.70 12.19 -38.87
CA THR A 885 15.64 13.22 -38.72
C THR A 885 14.61 13.13 -39.83
N ILE A 886 15.06 12.89 -41.06
CA ILE A 886 14.16 12.72 -42.21
C ILE A 886 13.27 11.48 -42.00
N ALA A 887 13.86 10.37 -41.54
CA ALA A 887 13.10 9.15 -41.29
C ALA A 887 12.02 9.35 -40.20
N ILE A 888 12.35 10.06 -39.09
CA ILE A 888 11.40 10.40 -38.03
C ILE A 888 10.33 11.37 -38.54
N ARG A 889 10.70 12.40 -39.28
CA ARG A 889 9.77 13.37 -39.84
C ARG A 889 8.75 12.76 -40.83
N ASP A 890 9.24 11.86 -41.66
CA ASP A 890 8.45 11.24 -42.74
C ASP A 890 7.90 9.85 -42.27
N HIS A 891 7.78 9.64 -40.97
CA HIS A 891 7.35 8.36 -40.36
C HIS A 891 6.01 7.88 -40.94
N ASP A 892 5.04 8.78 -41.15
CA ASP A 892 3.74 8.46 -41.74
C ASP A 892 3.83 7.84 -43.13
N LYS A 893 4.83 8.31 -43.92
CA LYS A 893 5.01 7.84 -45.32
C LYS A 893 5.73 6.50 -45.36
N THR A 894 6.63 6.27 -44.40
CA THR A 894 7.48 5.07 -44.38
C THR A 894 6.89 3.97 -43.49
N GLY A 895 5.92 4.30 -42.67
CA GLY A 895 5.37 3.42 -41.64
C GLY A 895 6.37 3.18 -40.48
N LEU A 896 7.35 4.07 -40.29
CA LEU A 896 8.31 3.96 -39.18
C LEU A 896 7.61 4.10 -37.85
N ARG A 897 7.67 3.05 -37.02
CA ARG A 897 7.13 3.07 -35.67
C ARG A 897 8.11 3.73 -34.70
N ILE A 898 7.67 4.76 -33.98
CA ILE A 898 8.47 5.48 -32.97
C ILE A 898 7.90 5.18 -31.59
N ALA A 899 8.71 4.55 -30.73
CA ALA A 899 8.28 4.11 -29.39
C ALA A 899 9.13 4.79 -28.31
N LEU A 900 8.48 5.46 -27.34
CA LEU A 900 9.14 6.23 -26.28
C LEU A 900 9.24 5.42 -24.99
N PHE A 901 10.45 5.38 -24.41
CA PHE A 901 10.78 4.72 -23.16
C PHE A 901 11.49 5.71 -22.23
N VAL A 902 10.97 5.93 -21.02
CA VAL A 902 11.48 6.90 -20.06
C VAL A 902 11.77 6.24 -18.71
N LYS A 903 12.88 6.57 -18.06
CA LYS A 903 13.13 6.27 -16.65
C LYS A 903 13.51 7.54 -15.89
N LYS A 904 13.26 7.58 -14.57
CA LYS A 904 13.56 8.75 -13.75
C LYS A 904 15.03 9.04 -13.67
N SER A 905 15.85 8.04 -13.30
CA SER A 905 17.30 8.18 -13.10
C SER A 905 18.02 6.84 -13.28
N ASP A 906 19.34 6.88 -13.39
CA ASP A 906 20.16 5.68 -13.52
C ASP A 906 20.15 4.79 -12.25
N GLY A 907 19.82 5.34 -11.09
CA GLY A 907 19.64 4.60 -9.85
C GLY A 907 18.46 3.62 -9.85
N GLU A 908 17.56 3.69 -10.84
CA GLU A 908 16.43 2.75 -10.99
C GLU A 908 16.80 1.41 -11.65
N GLY A 909 17.98 1.28 -12.21
CA GLY A 909 18.41 0.10 -12.95
C GLY A 909 18.34 0.28 -14.47
N SER A 910 18.25 -0.85 -15.21
CA SER A 910 18.36 -0.87 -16.68
C SER A 910 17.04 -0.67 -17.44
N ASP A 911 15.89 -0.76 -16.75
CA ASP A 911 14.57 -0.81 -17.36
C ASP A 911 13.91 0.57 -17.44
N PHE A 912 13.14 0.80 -18.52
CA PHE A 912 12.47 2.06 -18.84
C PHE A 912 10.97 1.84 -18.95
N TYR A 913 10.16 2.78 -18.47
CA TYR A 913 8.70 2.76 -18.65
C TYR A 913 8.36 3.02 -20.12
N TYR A 914 7.55 2.16 -20.72
CA TYR A 914 7.00 2.40 -22.06
C TYR A 914 5.89 3.44 -21.99
N MET A 915 6.09 4.58 -22.64
CA MET A 915 5.13 5.70 -22.66
C MET A 915 4.06 5.57 -23.74
N GLY A 916 4.24 4.67 -24.67
CA GLY A 916 3.42 4.51 -25.88
C GLY A 916 4.19 4.81 -27.15
N ASP A 917 3.55 4.59 -28.28
CA ASP A 917 4.02 5.06 -29.58
C ASP A 917 3.78 6.59 -29.66
N VAL A 918 4.69 7.33 -30.33
CA VAL A 918 4.69 8.79 -30.34
C VAL A 918 4.77 9.33 -31.76
N GLU A 919 4.16 10.51 -31.97
CA GLU A 919 4.12 11.22 -33.25
C GLU A 919 4.90 12.54 -33.19
N PRO A 920 5.79 12.86 -34.11
CA PRO A 920 6.50 14.12 -34.14
C PRO A 920 5.57 15.27 -34.57
N MET A 921 5.38 16.27 -33.70
CA MET A 921 4.53 17.44 -33.92
C MET A 921 5.32 18.64 -34.46
N ALA A 922 6.54 18.85 -33.96
CA ALA A 922 7.39 19.95 -34.36
C ALA A 922 8.86 19.52 -34.32
N ILE A 923 9.63 19.97 -35.28
CA ILE A 923 11.07 19.69 -35.41
C ILE A 923 11.81 21.02 -35.55
N SER A 924 12.78 21.25 -34.69
CA SER A 924 13.62 22.46 -34.70
C SER A 924 15.08 22.10 -34.48
N GLN A 925 15.96 22.86 -35.10
CA GLN A 925 17.40 22.71 -34.92
C GLN A 925 17.93 23.72 -33.89
N THR A 926 18.76 23.24 -32.99
CA THR A 926 19.46 24.04 -31.98
C THR A 926 20.95 23.61 -31.91
N THR A 927 21.69 24.12 -30.97
CA THR A 927 23.10 23.75 -30.76
C THR A 927 23.34 23.33 -29.30
N ILE A 928 24.28 22.39 -29.10
CA ILE A 928 24.75 21.97 -27.79
C ILE A 928 26.28 22.06 -27.78
N LYS A 929 26.89 22.45 -26.68
CA LYS A 929 28.34 22.48 -26.53
C LYS A 929 28.88 21.08 -26.32
N ASN A 930 29.94 20.72 -27.07
CA ASN A 930 30.67 19.48 -26.79
C ASN A 930 31.68 19.68 -25.64
N ASP A 931 32.37 18.62 -25.24
CA ASP A 931 33.34 18.63 -24.14
C ASP A 931 34.58 19.55 -24.41
N LYS A 932 34.72 20.03 -25.65
CA LYS A 932 35.73 21.01 -26.04
C LYS A 932 35.19 22.45 -26.11
N GLY A 933 33.90 22.65 -25.73
CA GLY A 933 33.24 23.95 -25.79
C GLY A 933 32.81 24.40 -27.20
N GLU A 934 32.90 23.51 -28.23
CA GLU A 934 32.43 23.81 -29.59
C GLU A 934 30.91 23.55 -29.72
N ASP A 935 30.23 24.46 -30.41
CA ASP A 935 28.79 24.29 -30.71
C ASP A 935 28.62 23.20 -31.78
N LYS A 936 27.83 22.18 -31.44
CA LYS A 936 27.39 21.12 -32.36
C LYS A 936 25.92 21.21 -32.61
N PRO A 937 25.45 20.98 -33.86
CA PRO A 937 24.04 20.96 -34.16
C PRO A 937 23.37 19.79 -33.45
N ILE A 938 22.10 20.00 -33.02
CA ILE A 938 21.21 19.00 -32.44
C ILE A 938 19.80 19.34 -32.87
N VAL A 939 18.96 18.33 -33.04
CA VAL A 939 17.57 18.51 -33.39
C VAL A 939 16.69 18.24 -32.18
N ASN A 940 15.84 19.20 -31.85
CA ASN A 940 14.77 19.04 -30.86
C ASN A 940 13.48 18.65 -31.57
N ILE A 941 12.85 17.59 -31.10
CA ILE A 941 11.59 17.05 -31.61
C ILE A 941 10.56 17.06 -30.49
N LEU A 942 9.45 17.74 -30.73
CA LEU A 942 8.28 17.66 -29.84
C LEU A 942 7.42 16.50 -30.28
N PHE A 943 7.27 15.52 -29.41
CA PHE A 943 6.39 14.37 -29.61
C PHE A 943 5.04 14.56 -28.96
N ASP A 944 3.97 14.12 -29.61
CA ASP A 944 2.64 13.89 -29.02
C ASP A 944 2.45 12.41 -28.72
N MET A 945 1.86 12.10 -27.56
CA MET A 945 1.55 10.75 -27.12
C MET A 945 0.03 10.52 -27.30
N ALA A 946 -0.36 9.37 -27.82
CA ALA A 946 -1.77 9.03 -27.99
C ALA A 946 -2.57 9.08 -26.66
N TYR A 947 -1.89 8.73 -25.55
CA TYR A 947 -2.50 8.68 -24.23
C TYR A 947 -1.73 9.56 -23.24
N SER A 948 -2.45 10.17 -22.31
CA SER A 948 -1.83 10.94 -21.23
C SER A 948 -1.13 10.02 -20.24
N VAL A 949 0.07 10.38 -19.82
CA VAL A 949 0.78 9.68 -18.72
C VAL A 949 -0.04 9.80 -17.43
N PRO A 950 -0.33 8.71 -16.72
CA PRO A 950 -1.05 8.75 -15.46
C PRO A 950 -0.39 9.66 -14.43
N ASP A 951 -1.19 10.36 -13.63
CA ASP A 951 -0.71 11.35 -12.66
C ASP A 951 0.42 10.82 -11.77
N HIS A 952 0.25 9.62 -11.21
CA HIS A 952 1.24 9.01 -10.33
C HIS A 952 2.59 8.75 -11.00
N LEU A 953 2.60 8.39 -12.28
CA LEU A 953 3.84 8.14 -13.02
C LEU A 953 4.47 9.46 -13.50
N TYR A 954 3.64 10.40 -13.94
CA TYR A 954 4.09 11.72 -14.35
C TYR A 954 4.78 12.45 -13.18
N ASP A 955 4.12 12.52 -12.01
CA ASP A 955 4.66 13.14 -10.81
C ASP A 955 5.94 12.43 -10.33
N TYR A 956 5.95 11.10 -10.40
CA TYR A 956 7.15 10.32 -10.05
C TYR A 956 8.33 10.64 -10.96
N LEU A 957 8.11 10.74 -12.26
CA LEU A 957 9.18 11.00 -13.23
C LEU A 957 9.69 12.45 -13.18
N THR A 958 8.79 13.43 -12.93
CA THR A 958 9.10 14.87 -13.03
C THR A 958 9.53 15.51 -11.71
N GLN A 959 9.21 14.92 -10.56
CA GLN A 959 9.67 15.35 -9.24
C GLN A 959 11.04 14.75 -8.88
#